data_e997a6de7ab5539ec7c796da1c280598
#
_entry.id   e997a6de7ab5539ec7c796da1c280598
#
_cell.length_a   1.000
_cell.length_b   1.000
_cell.length_c   1.000
_cell.angle_alpha   90.00
_cell.angle_beta   90.00
_cell.angle_gamma   90.00
#
_symmetry.space_group_name_H-M   'P 1'
#
loop_
_entity.id
_entity.type
_entity.pdbx_description
1 polymer ?
#
loop_
_entity_poly.entity_id
_entity_poly.type
_entity_poly.pdbx_seq_one_letter_code
_entity_poly.pdbx_strand_id
1 'polypeptide(L)'
;MTDLMQPATDVEQLSLKDYAEKAYLDYSMYVILDRALPHIGDGLKPVQRRIVYAMSELGLKASAKYKKSARTVGDVIGKFHPHGDSAAYEAMVLMAQHFSYRYPLVDGQGNWGSPDDPKSFAAMRYTESRLTAYADVLLSELGQGTVDWQPNFDGTLDEPMVLPAQVPNLLLNGTTGIAVGMATDIPPHNLAEVVSATIHLLESPKASVADLCQFIKGPDFPTEAEIVTPADEMLALYETGRGALRVRAAYTVEDGAVVIYALPYQVSGAKVLEQIAAQMQARKLPMVADLRDESDHEHPTRLVLVPRSNRIEVDAVMSHLFATTDLERTYRVNLNVIGIDGRPSVKSLLTILKEWLHFRKATVKRRLAYRLDRVERRLHILDGYLIAFLNIDEVIRIIREEDEPKPALIGAFKITDTQAEAILDLKLRNLAKLEEMKIRGEQDELAAERDALKKTLGSEARLKTLIKRELNDVVAAHGDARKSPLMIREEARAFSELELTTADPLTIVLSEKGWIRAAKGHDIDPTALSYKSGDGFRFAAKGKSNLPTVVLDSTGRAYTIPTHQLPSARGQGEPLTGRINPPSGATFEGLLTGQEGDRFLLASDAGYGFVVQFAQLQAKNKAGKALLTLPKNARVLSPAAISGVSECWVAVATNEGRMLVFPLSDVPELARGKGNKLIGIPSARAAAREEFVVGLCVVSEGDTLQVTSGGHYRNFKWSELEHFKGERGRRGSKLPKGYQRVSHVAVVSDS
;
A
#
# COMPACT_ATOMS: atom_id res chain seq x y z
N MET A 1 -74.52 22.09 -29.18
CA MET A 1 -74.36 21.09 -28.09
C MET A 1 -73.04 20.42 -28.29
N THR A 2 -72.06 20.95 -27.66
CA THR A 2 -70.66 20.37 -27.64
C THR A 2 -70.51 19.89 -26.23
N ASP A 3 -70.66 18.56 -26.06
CA ASP A 3 -70.35 17.88 -24.82
C ASP A 3 -68.80 17.85 -24.66
N LEU A 4 -68.29 18.73 -23.82
CA LEU A 4 -66.92 18.70 -23.37
C LEU A 4 -66.77 17.49 -22.44
N MET A 5 -66.12 16.43 -22.93
CA MET A 5 -65.64 15.34 -22.12
C MET A 5 -64.81 15.92 -20.94
N GLN A 6 -65.31 15.77 -19.74
CA GLN A 6 -64.53 15.99 -18.54
C GLN A 6 -63.35 15.00 -18.56
N PRO A 7 -62.11 15.43 -18.32
CA PRO A 7 -60.99 14.51 -18.24
C PRO A 7 -61.22 13.58 -17.04
N ALA A 8 -60.88 12.32 -17.22
CA ALA A 8 -60.90 11.31 -16.18
C ALA A 8 -60.17 11.81 -14.94
N THR A 9 -60.80 11.78 -13.77
CA THR A 9 -60.35 12.37 -12.51
C THR A 9 -59.25 11.56 -11.83
N ASP A 10 -58.65 10.56 -12.51
CA ASP A 10 -57.61 9.66 -11.96
C ASP A 10 -56.21 9.90 -12.55
N VAL A 11 -55.94 11.00 -13.19
CA VAL A 11 -54.60 11.34 -13.68
C VAL A 11 -53.96 12.36 -12.75
N GLU A 12 -53.00 11.91 -11.95
CA GLU A 12 -52.16 12.77 -11.12
C GLU A 12 -51.20 13.56 -12.04
N GLN A 13 -51.26 14.87 -12.00
CA GLN A 13 -50.31 15.73 -12.73
C GLN A 13 -49.23 16.23 -11.79
N LEU A 14 -48.02 15.75 -11.95
CA LEU A 14 -46.83 16.22 -11.24
C LEU A 14 -45.94 17.00 -12.19
N SER A 15 -45.30 18.08 -11.71
CA SER A 15 -44.26 18.76 -12.50
C SER A 15 -43.10 17.80 -12.71
N LEU A 16 -42.44 17.85 -13.88
CA LEU A 16 -41.29 17.03 -14.17
C LEU A 16 -40.17 17.23 -13.13
N LYS A 17 -40.05 18.47 -12.62
CA LYS A 17 -39.07 18.80 -11.57
C LYS A 17 -39.37 18.04 -10.27
N ASP A 18 -40.57 18.12 -9.76
CA ASP A 18 -40.99 17.53 -8.49
C ASP A 18 -40.91 15.99 -8.57
N TYR A 19 -41.34 15.44 -9.71
CA TYR A 19 -41.20 14.00 -9.97
C TYR A 19 -39.75 13.55 -9.99
N ALA A 20 -38.86 14.26 -10.71
CA ALA A 20 -37.47 13.92 -10.82
C ALA A 20 -36.72 14.03 -9.48
N GLU A 21 -37.01 15.10 -8.71
CA GLU A 21 -36.41 15.28 -7.36
C GLU A 21 -36.86 14.17 -6.43
N LYS A 22 -38.13 13.83 -6.38
CA LYS A 22 -38.67 12.76 -5.54
C LYS A 22 -38.09 11.39 -5.95
N ALA A 23 -38.18 11.05 -7.24
CA ALA A 23 -37.71 9.78 -7.76
C ALA A 23 -36.18 9.58 -7.53
N TYR A 24 -35.39 10.66 -7.69
CA TYR A 24 -33.94 10.60 -7.43
C TYR A 24 -33.64 10.47 -5.94
N LEU A 25 -34.39 11.14 -5.08
CA LEU A 25 -34.24 10.98 -3.62
C LEU A 25 -34.60 9.57 -3.18
N ASP A 26 -35.72 9.03 -3.60
CA ASP A 26 -36.17 7.68 -3.27
C ASP A 26 -35.16 6.64 -3.77
N TYR A 27 -34.67 6.78 -5.01
CA TYR A 27 -33.62 5.94 -5.56
C TYR A 27 -32.31 6.05 -4.75
N SER A 28 -31.91 7.27 -4.38
CA SER A 28 -30.68 7.49 -3.60
C SER A 28 -30.77 6.84 -2.22
N MET A 29 -31.90 6.99 -1.55
CA MET A 29 -32.16 6.35 -0.25
C MET A 29 -32.11 4.82 -0.35
N TYR A 30 -32.77 4.27 -1.39
CA TYR A 30 -32.72 2.84 -1.65
C TYR A 30 -31.28 2.34 -1.90
N VAL A 31 -30.50 3.02 -2.75
CA VAL A 31 -29.10 2.62 -3.04
C VAL A 31 -28.23 2.68 -1.80
N ILE A 32 -28.44 3.66 -0.93
CA ILE A 32 -27.67 3.83 0.30
C ILE A 32 -28.04 2.74 1.31
N LEU A 33 -29.32 2.60 1.64
CA LEU A 33 -29.80 1.79 2.76
C LEU A 33 -29.96 0.30 2.40
N ASP A 34 -30.36 0.02 1.14
CA ASP A 34 -30.80 -1.32 0.73
C ASP A 34 -29.94 -1.98 -0.36
N ARG A 35 -28.78 -1.38 -0.71
CA ARG A 35 -27.91 -1.97 -1.74
C ARG A 35 -26.43 -1.90 -1.42
N ALA A 36 -25.89 -0.70 -1.20
CA ALA A 36 -24.44 -0.47 -1.28
C ALA A 36 -23.71 -0.59 0.06
N LEU A 37 -24.34 -0.17 1.16
CA LEU A 37 -23.70 -0.12 2.46
C LEU A 37 -24.02 -1.35 3.31
N PRO A 38 -23.04 -1.83 4.12
CA PRO A 38 -23.25 -2.91 5.07
C PRO A 38 -23.92 -2.39 6.34
N HIS A 39 -24.60 -3.28 7.06
CA HIS A 39 -25.11 -3.00 8.41
C HIS A 39 -24.06 -3.38 9.46
N ILE A 40 -23.89 -2.54 10.49
CA ILE A 40 -22.85 -2.72 11.53
C ILE A 40 -23.02 -4.02 12.32
N GLY A 41 -24.23 -4.53 12.48
CA GLY A 41 -24.54 -5.72 13.27
C GLY A 41 -23.95 -7.00 12.67
N ASP A 42 -24.15 -7.24 11.38
CA ASP A 42 -23.72 -8.46 10.69
C ASP A 42 -22.65 -8.24 9.60
N GLY A 43 -22.35 -6.97 9.27
CA GLY A 43 -21.35 -6.63 8.27
C GLY A 43 -21.74 -6.94 6.82
N LEU A 44 -23.00 -7.23 6.56
CA LEU A 44 -23.48 -7.66 5.26
C LEU A 44 -24.28 -6.58 4.54
N LYS A 45 -24.17 -6.58 3.23
CA LYS A 45 -25.13 -5.91 2.35
C LYS A 45 -26.40 -6.73 2.22
N PRO A 46 -27.55 -6.14 1.86
CA PRO A 46 -28.80 -6.88 1.74
C PRO A 46 -28.74 -8.13 0.84
N VAL A 47 -28.11 -8.03 -0.33
CA VAL A 47 -27.94 -9.19 -1.24
C VAL A 47 -27.11 -10.32 -0.59
N GLN A 48 -26.05 -9.99 0.13
CA GLN A 48 -25.21 -10.98 0.81
C GLN A 48 -25.98 -11.68 1.94
N ARG A 49 -26.71 -10.90 2.74
CA ARG A 49 -27.58 -11.43 3.81
C ARG A 49 -28.64 -12.37 3.27
N ARG A 50 -29.30 -12.00 2.18
CA ARG A 50 -30.32 -12.80 1.52
C ARG A 50 -29.76 -14.09 0.93
N ILE A 51 -28.55 -14.06 0.38
CA ILE A 51 -27.86 -15.29 -0.10
C ILE A 51 -27.57 -16.24 1.06
N VAL A 52 -26.94 -15.74 2.13
CA VAL A 52 -26.59 -16.56 3.30
C VAL A 52 -27.84 -17.14 3.97
N TYR A 53 -28.91 -16.33 4.10
CA TYR A 53 -30.19 -16.75 4.64
C TYR A 53 -30.87 -17.80 3.75
N ALA A 54 -30.97 -17.59 2.45
CA ALA A 54 -31.57 -18.55 1.51
C ALA A 54 -30.81 -19.90 1.52
N MET A 55 -29.48 -19.86 1.58
CA MET A 55 -28.67 -21.08 1.71
C MET A 55 -28.96 -21.83 3.03
N SER A 56 -29.17 -21.09 4.11
CA SER A 56 -29.58 -21.67 5.39
C SER A 56 -30.96 -22.36 5.31
N GLU A 57 -31.95 -21.69 4.71
CA GLU A 57 -33.29 -22.24 4.48
C GLU A 57 -33.28 -23.50 3.58
N LEU A 58 -32.39 -23.55 2.60
CA LEU A 58 -32.15 -24.71 1.76
C LEU A 58 -31.39 -25.85 2.47
N GLY A 59 -31.00 -25.66 3.74
CA GLY A 59 -30.25 -26.62 4.53
C GLY A 59 -28.83 -26.86 4.04
N LEU A 60 -28.23 -25.89 3.32
CA LEU A 60 -26.89 -25.97 2.75
C LEU A 60 -25.79 -25.63 3.77
N LYS A 61 -25.81 -26.29 4.93
CA LYS A 61 -24.77 -26.15 5.96
C LYS A 61 -23.44 -26.73 5.49
N ALA A 62 -22.36 -26.42 6.19
CA ALA A 62 -21.00 -26.89 5.88
C ALA A 62 -20.88 -28.42 5.75
N SER A 63 -21.70 -29.18 6.51
CA SER A 63 -21.76 -30.65 6.44
C SER A 63 -22.68 -31.19 5.34
N ALA A 64 -23.46 -30.33 4.67
CA ALA A 64 -24.37 -30.75 3.61
C ALA A 64 -23.63 -31.06 2.31
N LYS A 65 -24.29 -31.85 1.44
CA LYS A 65 -23.80 -32.05 0.07
C LYS A 65 -23.93 -30.74 -0.72
N TYR A 66 -22.97 -30.48 -1.58
CA TYR A 66 -23.04 -29.36 -2.53
C TYR A 66 -24.29 -29.43 -3.41
N LYS A 67 -24.83 -28.29 -3.74
CA LYS A 67 -25.93 -28.13 -4.69
C LYS A 67 -25.55 -27.15 -5.78
N LYS A 68 -26.14 -27.32 -6.97
CA LYS A 68 -25.93 -26.37 -8.08
C LYS A 68 -26.21 -24.95 -7.64
N SER A 69 -25.28 -24.03 -7.93
CA SER A 69 -25.39 -22.62 -7.55
C SER A 69 -26.63 -21.95 -8.14
N ALA A 70 -27.06 -22.42 -9.32
CA ALA A 70 -28.31 -21.95 -9.95
C ALA A 70 -29.54 -22.17 -9.07
N ARG A 71 -29.54 -23.20 -8.20
CA ARG A 71 -30.64 -23.43 -7.24
C ARG A 71 -30.68 -22.34 -6.19
N THR A 72 -29.53 -22.06 -5.57
CA THR A 72 -29.43 -20.97 -4.57
C THR A 72 -29.81 -19.62 -5.15
N VAL A 73 -29.27 -19.29 -6.34
CA VAL A 73 -29.57 -18.03 -7.03
C VAL A 73 -31.07 -17.93 -7.34
N GLY A 74 -31.69 -19.02 -7.84
CA GLY A 74 -33.12 -19.05 -8.12
C GLY A 74 -33.98 -18.80 -6.88
N ASP A 75 -33.64 -19.42 -5.74
CA ASP A 75 -34.34 -19.16 -4.47
C ASP A 75 -34.15 -17.73 -3.97
N VAL A 76 -32.92 -17.17 -4.10
CA VAL A 76 -32.62 -15.79 -3.69
C VAL A 76 -33.45 -14.78 -4.48
N ILE A 77 -33.43 -14.85 -5.81
CA ILE A 77 -34.15 -13.88 -6.66
C ILE A 77 -35.66 -14.09 -6.63
N GLY A 78 -36.12 -15.34 -6.50
CA GLY A 78 -37.53 -15.67 -6.47
C GLY A 78 -38.22 -15.39 -5.14
N LYS A 79 -37.49 -15.38 -4.02
CA LYS A 79 -38.08 -15.23 -2.68
C LYS A 79 -37.73 -13.93 -1.99
N PHE A 80 -36.50 -13.39 -2.16
CA PHE A 80 -35.98 -12.33 -1.29
C PHE A 80 -35.38 -11.13 -2.04
N HIS A 81 -34.79 -11.33 -3.23
CA HIS A 81 -34.02 -10.29 -3.90
C HIS A 81 -34.46 -10.10 -5.36
N PRO A 82 -35.42 -9.19 -5.64
CA PRO A 82 -36.04 -9.05 -6.95
C PRO A 82 -35.14 -8.29 -7.93
N HIS A 83 -33.95 -8.82 -8.19
CA HIS A 83 -32.93 -8.25 -9.08
C HIS A 83 -32.37 -9.33 -10.04
N GLY A 84 -31.47 -8.93 -10.95
CA GLY A 84 -30.88 -9.87 -11.91
C GLY A 84 -30.10 -11.02 -11.25
N ASP A 85 -30.26 -12.20 -11.81
CA ASP A 85 -29.57 -13.43 -11.38
C ASP A 85 -28.06 -13.31 -11.41
N SER A 86 -27.52 -12.63 -12.41
CA SER A 86 -26.07 -12.36 -12.54
C SER A 86 -25.53 -11.58 -11.36
N ALA A 87 -26.22 -10.54 -10.89
CA ALA A 87 -25.78 -9.74 -9.74
C ALA A 87 -25.79 -10.56 -8.42
N ALA A 88 -26.81 -11.38 -8.22
CA ALA A 88 -26.88 -12.27 -7.07
C ALA A 88 -25.76 -13.33 -7.13
N TYR A 89 -25.51 -13.91 -8.31
CA TYR A 89 -24.45 -14.90 -8.48
C TYR A 89 -23.05 -14.29 -8.32
N GLU A 90 -22.78 -13.12 -8.88
CA GLU A 90 -21.50 -12.40 -8.67
C GLU A 90 -21.25 -12.12 -7.18
N ALA A 91 -22.25 -11.70 -6.44
CA ALA A 91 -22.12 -11.51 -4.99
C ALA A 91 -21.79 -12.83 -4.27
N MET A 92 -22.42 -13.94 -4.68
CA MET A 92 -22.14 -15.26 -4.14
C MET A 92 -20.72 -15.74 -4.48
N VAL A 93 -20.26 -15.46 -5.70
CA VAL A 93 -18.88 -15.77 -6.14
C VAL A 93 -17.85 -15.07 -5.28
N LEU A 94 -18.00 -13.77 -5.04
CA LEU A 94 -17.09 -13.03 -4.17
C LEU A 94 -17.00 -13.62 -2.76
N MET A 95 -18.13 -14.03 -2.18
CA MET A 95 -18.18 -14.67 -0.86
C MET A 95 -17.53 -16.05 -0.80
N ALA A 96 -17.26 -16.68 -1.95
CA ALA A 96 -16.58 -17.98 -2.05
C ALA A 96 -15.07 -17.86 -2.35
N GLN A 97 -14.60 -16.70 -2.80
CA GLN A 97 -13.21 -16.49 -3.20
C GLN A 97 -12.30 -16.26 -1.99
N HIS A 98 -11.35 -17.18 -1.75
CA HIS A 98 -10.37 -17.08 -0.67
C HIS A 98 -9.39 -15.91 -0.80
N PHE A 99 -9.23 -15.36 -2.00
CA PHE A 99 -8.40 -14.19 -2.27
C PHE A 99 -9.19 -12.87 -2.20
N SER A 100 -10.54 -12.94 -2.10
CA SER A 100 -11.43 -11.77 -1.94
C SER A 100 -11.94 -11.60 -0.51
N TYR A 101 -12.27 -12.73 0.15
CA TYR A 101 -12.77 -12.76 1.53
C TYR A 101 -11.72 -13.34 2.47
N ARG A 102 -11.49 -12.66 3.60
CA ARG A 102 -10.56 -13.17 4.63
C ARG A 102 -11.13 -14.40 5.32
N TYR A 103 -12.45 -14.43 5.51
CA TYR A 103 -13.24 -15.55 6.05
C TYR A 103 -14.42 -15.82 5.12
N PRO A 104 -14.27 -16.65 4.08
CA PRO A 104 -15.33 -16.95 3.12
C PRO A 104 -16.59 -17.48 3.78
N LEU A 105 -17.75 -17.07 3.27
CA LEU A 105 -19.07 -17.51 3.74
C LEU A 105 -19.64 -18.64 2.89
N VAL A 106 -19.20 -18.74 1.65
CA VAL A 106 -19.63 -19.76 0.70
C VAL A 106 -18.45 -20.69 0.41
N ASP A 107 -18.70 -22.00 0.44
CA ASP A 107 -17.79 -23.04 0.00
C ASP A 107 -18.23 -23.51 -1.38
N GLY A 108 -17.38 -23.27 -2.37
CA GLY A 108 -17.66 -23.47 -3.78
C GLY A 108 -16.87 -24.63 -4.40
N GLN A 109 -17.53 -25.42 -5.26
CA GLN A 109 -16.90 -26.44 -6.08
C GLN A 109 -17.04 -26.10 -7.56
N GLY A 110 -15.93 -26.18 -8.32
CA GLY A 110 -15.83 -25.76 -9.72
C GLY A 110 -14.97 -24.51 -9.90
N ASN A 111 -15.11 -23.81 -11.01
CA ASN A 111 -14.37 -22.57 -11.27
C ASN A 111 -15.12 -21.35 -10.69
N TRP A 112 -14.54 -20.77 -9.67
CA TRP A 112 -15.02 -19.56 -8.97
C TRP A 112 -14.13 -18.33 -9.21
N GLY A 113 -13.37 -18.31 -10.32
CA GLY A 113 -12.40 -17.26 -10.65
C GLY A 113 -11.02 -17.51 -10.07
N SER A 114 -10.09 -16.65 -10.41
CA SER A 114 -8.72 -16.69 -9.92
C SER A 114 -8.27 -15.29 -9.43
N PRO A 115 -7.17 -15.17 -8.70
CA PRO A 115 -6.61 -13.86 -8.33
C PRO A 115 -6.32 -12.95 -9.54
N ASP A 116 -5.94 -13.53 -10.68
CA ASP A 116 -5.66 -12.79 -11.91
C ASP A 116 -6.91 -12.27 -12.59
N ASP A 117 -7.96 -13.09 -12.61
CA ASP A 117 -9.26 -12.71 -13.17
C ASP A 117 -10.39 -13.16 -12.24
N PRO A 118 -10.73 -12.35 -11.22
CA PRO A 118 -11.78 -12.65 -10.27
C PRO A 118 -13.18 -12.78 -10.91
N LYS A 119 -13.35 -12.24 -12.12
CA LYS A 119 -14.63 -12.26 -12.84
C LYS A 119 -14.75 -13.40 -13.87
N SER A 120 -13.68 -14.13 -14.12
CA SER A 120 -13.67 -15.29 -15.05
C SER A 120 -14.07 -16.58 -14.29
N PHE A 121 -15.29 -16.62 -13.80
CA PHE A 121 -15.88 -17.79 -13.14
C PHE A 121 -16.87 -18.49 -14.07
N ALA A 122 -17.10 -19.78 -13.81
CA ALA A 122 -18.05 -20.57 -14.58
C ALA A 122 -19.51 -20.15 -14.32
N ALA A 123 -20.39 -20.32 -15.29
CA ALA A 123 -21.81 -20.03 -15.11
C ALA A 123 -22.42 -20.90 -13.99
N MET A 124 -23.40 -20.35 -13.28
CA MET A 124 -24.02 -20.93 -12.07
C MET A 124 -24.58 -22.36 -12.26
N ARG A 125 -24.87 -22.78 -13.50
CA ARG A 125 -25.28 -24.15 -13.83
C ARG A 125 -24.16 -25.17 -13.73
N TYR A 126 -22.90 -24.74 -13.78
CA TYR A 126 -21.73 -25.63 -13.68
C TYR A 126 -21.15 -25.67 -12.27
N THR A 127 -21.22 -24.58 -11.50
CA THR A 127 -20.70 -24.51 -10.16
C THR A 127 -21.66 -25.12 -9.12
N GLU A 128 -21.10 -25.57 -8.03
CA GLU A 128 -21.85 -26.08 -6.88
C GLU A 128 -21.40 -25.36 -5.61
N SER A 129 -22.31 -25.19 -4.66
CA SER A 129 -22.06 -24.40 -3.46
C SER A 129 -22.75 -24.95 -2.22
N ARG A 130 -22.22 -24.58 -1.07
CA ARG A 130 -22.78 -24.72 0.28
C ARG A 130 -22.20 -23.62 1.17
N LEU A 131 -22.69 -23.47 2.39
CA LEU A 131 -22.11 -22.57 3.37
C LEU A 131 -20.81 -23.14 3.94
N THR A 132 -19.88 -22.27 4.31
CA THR A 132 -18.68 -22.63 5.10
C THR A 132 -19.04 -22.87 6.56
N ALA A 133 -18.14 -23.50 7.33
CA ALA A 133 -18.28 -23.59 8.78
C ALA A 133 -18.32 -22.21 9.45
N TYR A 134 -17.57 -21.22 8.92
CA TYR A 134 -17.57 -19.86 9.43
C TYR A 134 -18.94 -19.16 9.28
N ALA A 135 -19.75 -19.51 8.28
CA ALA A 135 -21.07 -18.91 8.11
C ALA A 135 -22.01 -19.19 9.31
N ASP A 136 -21.77 -20.25 10.06
CA ASP A 136 -22.53 -20.55 11.29
C ASP A 136 -22.40 -19.45 12.35
N VAL A 137 -21.32 -18.69 12.35
CA VAL A 137 -21.13 -17.52 13.23
C VAL A 137 -22.20 -16.44 13.02
N LEU A 138 -22.82 -16.42 11.82
CA LEU A 138 -23.91 -15.50 11.47
C LEU A 138 -25.30 -16.12 11.66
N LEU A 139 -25.42 -17.46 11.65
CA LEU A 139 -26.70 -18.16 11.50
C LEU A 139 -27.14 -18.96 12.71
N SER A 140 -26.20 -19.43 13.54
CA SER A 140 -26.48 -20.42 14.61
C SER A 140 -27.52 -19.97 15.64
N GLU A 141 -27.70 -18.65 15.81
CA GLU A 141 -28.67 -18.09 16.74
C GLU A 141 -29.96 -17.61 16.07
N LEU A 142 -30.12 -17.75 14.74
CA LEU A 142 -31.23 -17.21 13.97
C LEU A 142 -32.62 -17.66 14.47
N GLY A 143 -32.77 -18.94 14.78
CA GLY A 143 -34.03 -19.53 15.29
C GLY A 143 -34.29 -19.31 16.79
N GLN A 144 -33.57 -18.43 17.47
CA GLN A 144 -33.57 -18.26 18.92
C GLN A 144 -34.16 -16.91 19.38
N GLY A 145 -35.10 -16.34 18.60
CA GLY A 145 -35.73 -15.05 18.94
C GLY A 145 -34.82 -13.85 18.90
N THR A 146 -33.69 -13.94 18.20
CA THR A 146 -32.60 -12.95 18.20
C THR A 146 -32.76 -11.86 17.14
N VAL A 147 -33.58 -12.08 16.12
CA VAL A 147 -33.71 -11.21 14.94
C VAL A 147 -35.10 -10.59 14.86
N ASP A 148 -35.17 -9.41 14.25
CA ASP A 148 -36.40 -8.82 13.79
C ASP A 148 -36.62 -9.25 12.34
N TRP A 149 -37.88 -9.59 12.03
CA TRP A 149 -38.30 -10.10 10.74
C TRP A 149 -39.04 -9.00 9.99
N GLN A 150 -38.87 -8.96 8.70
CA GLN A 150 -39.63 -8.07 7.81
C GLN A 150 -40.20 -8.87 6.64
N PRO A 151 -41.33 -8.47 6.08
CA PRO A 151 -41.84 -9.07 4.87
C PRO A 151 -40.81 -8.97 3.73
N ASN A 152 -40.73 -10.00 2.90
CA ASN A 152 -40.01 -9.95 1.65
C ASN A 152 -40.71 -9.00 0.65
N PHE A 153 -40.15 -8.87 -0.56
CA PHE A 153 -40.63 -7.90 -1.56
C PHE A 153 -42.08 -8.09 -2.00
N ASP A 154 -42.65 -9.30 -1.92
CA ASP A 154 -44.04 -9.59 -2.29
C ASP A 154 -44.96 -9.85 -1.08
N GLY A 155 -44.43 -9.77 0.14
CA GLY A 155 -45.18 -9.97 1.39
C GLY A 155 -45.60 -11.41 1.67
N THR A 156 -45.09 -12.38 0.93
CA THR A 156 -45.48 -13.80 1.10
C THR A 156 -44.60 -14.54 2.11
N LEU A 157 -43.40 -14.07 2.36
CA LEU A 157 -42.42 -14.64 3.27
C LEU A 157 -41.80 -13.58 4.15
N ASP A 158 -41.19 -13.98 5.25
CA ASP A 158 -40.39 -13.10 6.10
C ASP A 158 -38.89 -13.32 5.87
N GLU A 159 -38.13 -12.24 5.90
CA GLU A 159 -36.66 -12.24 5.88
C GLU A 159 -36.09 -11.55 7.12
N PRO A 160 -34.90 -11.96 7.62
CA PRO A 160 -34.27 -11.32 8.77
C PRO A 160 -33.72 -9.93 8.37
N MET A 161 -34.03 -8.91 9.16
CA MET A 161 -33.47 -7.55 8.94
C MET A 161 -31.96 -7.52 9.08
N VAL A 162 -31.41 -8.18 10.11
CA VAL A 162 -29.98 -8.29 10.40
C VAL A 162 -29.72 -9.66 11.01
N LEU A 163 -28.66 -10.36 10.58
CA LEU A 163 -28.28 -11.65 11.15
C LEU A 163 -27.61 -11.50 12.53
N PRO A 164 -27.79 -12.47 13.45
CA PRO A 164 -27.30 -12.40 14.82
C PRO A 164 -25.81 -12.75 14.92
N ALA A 165 -24.95 -11.96 14.28
CA ALA A 165 -23.52 -12.23 14.22
C ALA A 165 -22.87 -12.34 15.60
N GLN A 166 -22.09 -13.39 15.80
CA GLN A 166 -21.36 -13.66 17.05
C GLN A 166 -20.06 -12.89 17.17
N VAL A 167 -19.51 -12.36 16.05
CA VAL A 167 -18.28 -11.55 15.97
C VAL A 167 -18.51 -10.34 15.07
N PRO A 168 -17.69 -9.28 15.16
CA PRO A 168 -17.79 -8.11 14.29
C PRO A 168 -17.40 -8.42 12.83
N ASN A 169 -18.25 -9.17 12.12
CA ASN A 169 -17.99 -9.64 10.77
C ASN A 169 -17.71 -8.50 9.77
N LEU A 170 -18.22 -7.30 10.03
CA LEU A 170 -17.91 -6.09 9.26
C LEU A 170 -16.41 -5.86 9.14
N LEU A 171 -15.68 -5.97 10.25
CA LEU A 171 -14.22 -5.79 10.27
C LEU A 171 -13.48 -7.01 9.75
N LEU A 172 -14.02 -8.22 9.95
CA LEU A 172 -13.34 -9.46 9.60
C LEU A 172 -13.26 -9.67 8.09
N ASN A 173 -14.33 -9.44 7.37
CA ASN A 173 -14.35 -9.58 5.91
C ASN A 173 -14.24 -8.25 5.16
N GLY A 174 -14.50 -7.14 5.84
CA GLY A 174 -14.57 -5.86 5.18
C GLY A 174 -15.70 -5.79 4.15
N THR A 175 -15.73 -4.72 3.38
CA THR A 175 -16.64 -4.56 2.25
C THR A 175 -16.27 -3.33 1.43
N THR A 176 -16.57 -3.35 0.14
CA THR A 176 -16.49 -2.18 -0.73
C THR A 176 -17.85 -1.89 -1.34
N GLY A 177 -18.24 -0.63 -1.47
CA GLY A 177 -19.53 -0.26 -2.07
C GLY A 177 -19.59 1.20 -2.46
N ILE A 178 -20.26 1.46 -3.58
CA ILE A 178 -20.47 2.81 -4.12
C ILE A 178 -21.96 3.09 -4.09
N ALA A 179 -22.36 4.10 -3.32
CA ALA A 179 -23.73 4.61 -3.26
C ALA A 179 -23.81 6.02 -3.88
N VAL A 180 -24.99 6.60 -3.88
CA VAL A 180 -25.19 7.98 -4.33
C VAL A 180 -24.65 8.94 -3.27
N GLY A 181 -23.64 9.73 -3.64
CA GLY A 181 -23.03 10.72 -2.75
C GLY A 181 -22.12 10.17 -1.65
N MET A 182 -21.98 8.85 -1.52
CA MET A 182 -21.10 8.22 -0.52
C MET A 182 -20.59 6.85 -0.98
N ALA A 183 -19.50 6.42 -0.37
CA ALA A 183 -18.91 5.11 -0.62
C ALA A 183 -18.48 4.48 0.71
N THR A 184 -18.26 3.17 0.70
CA THR A 184 -17.64 2.41 1.78
C THR A 184 -16.46 1.61 1.23
N ASP A 185 -15.36 1.58 1.99
CA ASP A 185 -14.16 0.80 1.72
C ASP A 185 -13.58 0.36 3.05
N ILE A 186 -14.01 -0.80 3.52
CA ILE A 186 -13.61 -1.36 4.81
C ILE A 186 -12.69 -2.54 4.54
N PRO A 187 -11.40 -2.46 4.92
CA PRO A 187 -10.47 -3.57 4.74
C PRO A 187 -10.76 -4.70 5.73
N PRO A 188 -10.43 -5.96 5.40
CA PRO A 188 -10.55 -7.09 6.30
C PRO A 188 -9.49 -7.07 7.41
N HIS A 189 -9.79 -7.75 8.54
CA HIS A 189 -8.92 -7.84 9.71
C HIS A 189 -8.86 -9.28 10.25
N ASN A 190 -7.85 -9.56 11.07
CA ASN A 190 -7.66 -10.85 11.70
C ASN A 190 -8.67 -11.07 12.84
N LEU A 191 -9.27 -12.27 12.88
CA LEU A 191 -10.31 -12.64 13.86
C LEU A 191 -9.81 -12.56 15.30
N ALA A 192 -8.64 -13.11 15.60
CA ALA A 192 -8.10 -13.12 16.96
C ALA A 192 -7.80 -11.70 17.46
N GLU A 193 -7.28 -10.83 16.58
CA GLU A 193 -6.99 -9.43 16.91
C GLU A 193 -8.26 -8.63 17.18
N VAL A 194 -9.26 -8.75 16.31
CA VAL A 194 -10.55 -8.04 16.46
C VAL A 194 -11.30 -8.51 17.70
N VAL A 195 -11.33 -9.80 17.96
CA VAL A 195 -11.97 -10.35 19.16
C VAL A 195 -11.24 -9.92 20.42
N SER A 196 -9.91 -9.94 20.44
CA SER A 196 -9.12 -9.47 21.59
C SER A 196 -9.39 -8.01 21.92
N ALA A 197 -9.42 -7.14 20.90
CA ALA A 197 -9.78 -5.74 21.05
C ALA A 197 -11.23 -5.56 21.54
N THR A 198 -12.15 -6.37 21.04
CA THR A 198 -13.56 -6.34 21.44
C THR A 198 -13.73 -6.76 22.89
N ILE A 199 -13.02 -7.79 23.35
CA ILE A 199 -13.01 -8.24 24.74
C ILE A 199 -12.40 -7.15 25.64
N HIS A 200 -11.29 -6.55 25.23
CA HIS A 200 -10.69 -5.44 25.98
C HIS A 200 -11.68 -4.28 26.14
N LEU A 201 -12.39 -3.91 25.08
CA LEU A 201 -13.41 -2.85 25.16
C LEU A 201 -14.61 -3.24 26.03
N LEU A 202 -15.02 -4.52 26.02
CA LEU A 202 -16.09 -5.05 26.89
C LEU A 202 -15.72 -4.94 28.37
N GLU A 203 -14.46 -5.18 28.73
CA GLU A 203 -13.92 -5.10 30.09
C GLU A 203 -13.59 -3.65 30.49
N SER A 204 -13.10 -2.86 29.53
CA SER A 204 -12.67 -1.46 29.71
C SER A 204 -13.46 -0.50 28.80
N PRO A 205 -14.70 -0.11 29.13
CA PRO A 205 -15.57 0.69 28.24
C PRO A 205 -15.03 2.09 27.92
N LYS A 206 -14.02 2.57 28.66
CA LYS A 206 -13.36 3.87 28.47
C LYS A 206 -12.09 3.77 27.60
N ALA A 207 -11.76 2.59 27.07
CA ALA A 207 -10.60 2.42 26.22
C ALA A 207 -10.64 3.38 25.02
N SER A 208 -9.47 3.88 24.64
CA SER A 208 -9.25 4.74 23.47
C SER A 208 -9.01 3.91 22.20
N VAL A 209 -8.96 4.56 21.03
CA VAL A 209 -8.55 3.90 19.77
C VAL A 209 -7.13 3.36 19.90
N ALA A 210 -6.23 4.12 20.53
CA ALA A 210 -4.84 3.69 20.73
C ALA A 210 -4.74 2.40 21.58
N ASP A 211 -5.60 2.23 22.59
CA ASP A 211 -5.65 0.98 23.36
C ASP A 211 -6.11 -0.20 22.51
N LEU A 212 -7.08 0.01 21.62
CA LEU A 212 -7.56 -1.02 20.69
C LEU A 212 -6.50 -1.39 19.65
N CYS A 213 -5.68 -0.43 19.21
CA CYS A 213 -4.56 -0.64 18.29
C CYS A 213 -3.41 -1.46 18.91
N GLN A 214 -3.40 -1.68 20.22
CA GLN A 214 -2.49 -2.66 20.83
C GLN A 214 -2.83 -4.10 20.42
N PHE A 215 -4.08 -4.37 20.07
CA PHE A 215 -4.58 -5.68 19.61
C PHE A 215 -4.72 -5.70 18.09
N ILE A 216 -5.46 -4.74 17.50
CA ILE A 216 -5.63 -4.61 16.04
C ILE A 216 -4.47 -3.78 15.52
N LYS A 217 -3.44 -4.46 15.02
CA LYS A 217 -2.24 -3.79 14.48
C LYS A 217 -2.48 -3.09 13.15
N GLY A 218 -3.43 -3.58 12.37
CA GLY A 218 -3.80 -3.11 11.05
C GLY A 218 -4.71 -4.10 10.33
N PRO A 219 -5.15 -3.82 9.11
CA PRO A 219 -5.86 -4.77 8.27
C PRO A 219 -5.08 -6.07 8.04
N ASP A 220 -5.80 -7.13 7.66
CA ASP A 220 -5.23 -8.44 7.37
C ASP A 220 -5.82 -8.99 6.06
N PHE A 221 -5.15 -8.69 4.96
CA PHE A 221 -5.62 -9.07 3.63
C PHE A 221 -5.39 -10.57 3.34
N PRO A 222 -6.28 -11.22 2.59
CA PRO A 222 -6.14 -12.64 2.25
C PRO A 222 -4.95 -12.94 1.31
N THR A 223 -4.39 -11.93 0.65
CA THR A 223 -3.33 -12.06 -0.37
C THR A 223 -1.91 -12.03 0.18
N GLU A 224 -1.71 -11.93 1.50
CA GLU A 224 -0.41 -12.06 2.20
C GLU A 224 0.61 -10.95 1.91
N ALA A 225 0.22 -9.90 1.19
CA ALA A 225 1.08 -8.77 0.89
C ALA A 225 1.42 -7.93 2.14
N GLU A 226 2.57 -7.27 2.13
CA GLU A 226 3.06 -6.45 3.24
C GLU A 226 2.27 -5.13 3.34
N ILE A 227 1.92 -4.73 4.56
CA ILE A 227 1.40 -3.38 4.84
C ILE A 227 2.58 -2.52 5.29
N VAL A 228 2.87 -1.47 4.52
CA VAL A 228 4.02 -0.58 4.77
C VAL A 228 3.62 0.81 5.25
N THR A 229 2.37 0.96 5.70
CA THR A 229 1.84 2.21 6.27
C THR A 229 2.41 2.43 7.67
N PRO A 230 2.94 3.62 8.01
CA PRO A 230 3.41 3.95 9.35
C PRO A 230 2.32 3.80 10.43
N ALA A 231 2.74 3.50 11.65
CA ALA A 231 1.82 3.22 12.76
C ALA A 231 0.98 4.44 13.18
N ASP A 232 1.52 5.65 13.06
CA ASP A 232 0.83 6.90 13.33
C ASP A 232 -0.26 7.21 12.28
N GLU A 233 0.01 6.96 11.01
CA GLU A 233 -0.99 7.04 9.93
C GLU A 233 -2.09 6.00 10.13
N MET A 234 -1.73 4.78 10.57
CA MET A 234 -2.68 3.71 10.89
C MET A 234 -3.59 4.09 12.05
N LEU A 235 -3.03 4.68 13.11
CA LEU A 235 -3.81 5.18 14.24
C LEU A 235 -4.78 6.28 13.81
N ALA A 236 -4.31 7.28 13.05
CA ALA A 236 -5.15 8.37 12.54
C ALA A 236 -6.29 7.84 11.64
N LEU A 237 -6.02 6.81 10.83
CA LEU A 237 -7.04 6.14 10.02
C LEU A 237 -8.15 5.53 10.90
N TYR A 238 -7.78 4.83 11.96
CA TYR A 238 -8.75 4.21 12.87
C TYR A 238 -9.49 5.23 13.76
N GLU A 239 -8.88 6.36 14.06
CA GLU A 239 -9.54 7.46 14.79
C GLU A 239 -10.58 8.18 13.93
N THR A 240 -10.25 8.46 12.68
CA THR A 240 -11.11 9.23 11.77
C THR A 240 -12.07 8.37 10.97
N GLY A 241 -11.79 7.08 10.82
CA GLY A 241 -12.50 6.17 9.92
C GLY A 241 -12.21 6.41 8.44
N ARG A 242 -11.20 7.23 8.10
CA ARG A 242 -10.77 7.55 6.73
C ARG A 242 -9.27 7.60 6.64
N GLY A 243 -8.75 7.15 5.50
CA GLY A 243 -7.31 7.19 5.25
C GLY A 243 -6.91 6.40 4.02
N ALA A 244 -5.63 6.10 3.96
CA ALA A 244 -5.04 5.30 2.90
C ALA A 244 -4.00 4.34 3.49
N LEU A 245 -3.95 3.14 2.94
CA LEU A 245 -2.98 2.10 3.30
C LEU A 245 -2.06 1.89 2.12
N ARG A 246 -0.77 1.78 2.37
CA ARG A 246 0.20 1.33 1.38
C ARG A 246 0.41 -0.18 1.56
N VAL A 247 0.12 -0.93 0.51
CA VAL A 247 0.25 -2.39 0.46
C VAL A 247 1.26 -2.74 -0.62
N ARG A 248 2.27 -3.52 -0.27
CA ARG A 248 3.41 -3.86 -1.12
C ARG A 248 3.50 -5.36 -1.30
N ALA A 249 3.82 -5.79 -2.53
CA ALA A 249 4.08 -7.19 -2.84
C ALA A 249 5.25 -7.74 -2.02
N ALA A 250 5.15 -9.00 -1.62
CA ALA A 250 6.23 -9.71 -0.96
C ALA A 250 7.01 -10.57 -1.97
N TYR A 251 8.33 -10.62 -1.80
CA TYR A 251 9.22 -11.37 -2.67
C TYR A 251 10.35 -12.05 -1.90
N THR A 252 10.92 -13.05 -2.52
CA THR A 252 12.16 -13.72 -2.09
C THR A 252 13.16 -13.81 -3.23
N VAL A 253 14.40 -14.15 -2.94
CA VAL A 253 15.41 -14.40 -3.96
C VAL A 253 15.74 -15.90 -3.93
N GLU A 254 15.48 -16.59 -5.04
CA GLU A 254 15.71 -18.01 -5.22
C GLU A 254 16.65 -18.21 -6.43
N ASP A 255 17.79 -18.85 -6.24
CA ASP A 255 18.79 -19.13 -7.28
C ASP A 255 19.20 -17.91 -8.13
N GLY A 256 19.19 -16.72 -7.51
CA GLY A 256 19.51 -15.45 -8.16
C GLY A 256 18.36 -14.82 -8.95
N ALA A 257 17.18 -15.43 -8.98
CA ALA A 257 15.95 -14.85 -9.51
C ALA A 257 15.12 -14.24 -8.38
N VAL A 258 14.36 -13.21 -8.68
CA VAL A 258 13.38 -12.61 -7.77
C VAL A 258 12.04 -13.31 -7.97
N VAL A 259 11.52 -13.91 -6.92
CA VAL A 259 10.22 -14.59 -6.91
C VAL A 259 9.24 -13.77 -6.09
N ILE A 260 8.24 -13.21 -6.73
CA ILE A 260 7.13 -12.50 -6.09
C ILE A 260 6.06 -13.54 -5.77
N TYR A 261 5.77 -13.74 -4.48
CA TYR A 261 4.83 -14.76 -4.00
C TYR A 261 3.53 -14.19 -3.42
N ALA A 262 3.46 -12.88 -3.18
CA ALA A 262 2.25 -12.22 -2.70
C ALA A 262 2.08 -10.86 -3.36
N LEU A 263 0.85 -10.54 -3.79
CA LEU A 263 0.49 -9.29 -4.44
C LEU A 263 -0.44 -8.45 -3.55
N PRO A 264 -0.45 -7.13 -3.71
CA PRO A 264 -1.43 -6.27 -3.05
C PRO A 264 -2.86 -6.72 -3.33
N TYR A 265 -3.74 -6.52 -2.37
CA TYR A 265 -5.15 -6.91 -2.48
C TYR A 265 -5.80 -6.33 -3.74
N GLN A 266 -6.54 -7.17 -4.48
CA GLN A 266 -7.19 -6.85 -5.76
C GLN A 266 -6.23 -6.47 -6.90
N VAL A 267 -4.99 -6.92 -6.86
CA VAL A 267 -4.02 -6.77 -7.94
C VAL A 267 -3.87 -8.09 -8.69
N SER A 268 -3.98 -8.02 -10.02
CA SER A 268 -3.77 -9.17 -10.92
C SER A 268 -2.28 -9.33 -11.23
N GLY A 269 -1.75 -10.55 -11.15
CA GLY A 269 -0.39 -10.91 -11.54
C GLY A 269 -0.14 -10.67 -13.02
N ALA A 270 -1.07 -11.04 -13.88
CA ALA A 270 -0.99 -10.82 -15.31
C ALA A 270 -0.83 -9.32 -15.66
N LYS A 271 -1.57 -8.43 -14.97
CA LYS A 271 -1.43 -6.99 -15.16
C LYS A 271 -0.06 -6.46 -14.71
N VAL A 272 0.45 -6.97 -13.60
CA VAL A 272 1.79 -6.61 -13.10
C VAL A 272 2.86 -7.04 -14.12
N LEU A 273 2.78 -8.25 -14.63
CA LEU A 273 3.67 -8.74 -15.67
C LEU A 273 3.63 -7.88 -16.95
N GLU A 274 2.43 -7.47 -17.38
CA GLU A 274 2.26 -6.56 -18.51
C GLU A 274 2.95 -5.21 -18.26
N GLN A 275 2.79 -4.62 -17.07
CA GLN A 275 3.43 -3.36 -16.69
C GLN A 275 4.97 -3.47 -16.69
N ILE A 276 5.52 -4.57 -16.18
CA ILE A 276 6.96 -4.83 -16.17
C ILE A 276 7.47 -5.07 -17.59
N ALA A 277 6.77 -5.89 -18.38
CA ALA A 277 7.12 -6.17 -19.78
C ALA A 277 7.13 -4.91 -20.64
N ALA A 278 6.15 -4.01 -20.45
CA ALA A 278 6.12 -2.72 -21.13
C ALA A 278 7.36 -1.86 -20.82
N GLN A 279 7.83 -1.86 -19.57
CA GLN A 279 9.05 -1.16 -19.16
C GLN A 279 10.32 -1.83 -19.79
N MET A 280 10.36 -3.16 -19.86
CA MET A 280 11.45 -3.89 -20.54
C MET A 280 11.51 -3.56 -22.04
N GLN A 281 10.37 -3.54 -22.72
CA GLN A 281 10.26 -3.17 -24.15
C GLN A 281 10.68 -1.70 -24.38
N ALA A 282 10.30 -0.80 -23.47
CA ALA A 282 10.71 0.61 -23.49
C ALA A 282 12.19 0.82 -23.08
N ARG A 283 12.95 -0.26 -22.81
CA ARG A 283 14.34 -0.25 -22.33
C ARG A 283 14.55 0.53 -21.01
N LYS A 284 13.52 0.63 -20.21
CA LYS A 284 13.57 1.25 -18.86
C LYS A 284 14.01 0.26 -17.77
N LEU A 285 14.10 -1.04 -18.09
CA LEU A 285 14.57 -2.11 -17.18
C LEU A 285 15.66 -2.97 -17.86
N PRO A 286 16.81 -2.39 -18.25
CA PRO A 286 17.87 -3.14 -18.92
C PRO A 286 18.53 -4.21 -18.05
N MET A 287 18.35 -4.13 -16.72
CA MET A 287 18.88 -5.08 -15.74
C MET A 287 18.06 -6.36 -15.62
N VAL A 288 16.83 -6.42 -16.13
CA VAL A 288 15.98 -7.62 -16.15
C VAL A 288 16.18 -8.33 -17.47
N ALA A 289 16.47 -9.64 -17.42
CA ALA A 289 16.70 -10.47 -18.60
C ALA A 289 15.42 -11.15 -19.07
N ASP A 290 14.62 -11.67 -18.13
CA ASP A 290 13.43 -12.47 -18.41
C ASP A 290 12.36 -12.26 -17.32
N LEU A 291 11.11 -12.54 -17.68
CA LEU A 291 9.94 -12.41 -16.83
C LEU A 291 9.00 -13.58 -17.11
N ARG A 292 8.64 -14.34 -16.06
CA ARG A 292 7.83 -15.55 -16.21
C ARG A 292 6.71 -15.59 -15.17
N ASP A 293 5.58 -16.17 -15.56
CA ASP A 293 4.52 -16.59 -14.65
C ASP A 293 4.67 -18.10 -14.40
N GLU A 294 4.96 -18.45 -13.17
CA GLU A 294 5.08 -19.84 -12.71
C GLU A 294 3.98 -20.16 -11.67
N SER A 295 2.91 -19.36 -11.64
CA SER A 295 1.78 -19.56 -10.74
C SER A 295 1.04 -20.86 -11.07
N ASP A 296 0.70 -21.65 -10.04
CA ASP A 296 -0.05 -22.89 -10.12
C ASP A 296 -1.06 -23.04 -8.96
N HIS A 297 -1.62 -24.22 -8.77
CA HIS A 297 -2.59 -24.48 -7.70
C HIS A 297 -1.95 -24.58 -6.30
N GLU A 298 -0.65 -24.88 -6.20
CA GLU A 298 0.10 -24.93 -4.93
C GLU A 298 0.66 -23.55 -4.59
N HIS A 299 1.06 -22.79 -5.63
CA HIS A 299 1.59 -21.44 -5.54
C HIS A 299 0.72 -20.49 -6.40
N PRO A 300 -0.42 -20.01 -5.89
CA PRO A 300 -1.37 -19.21 -6.67
C PRO A 300 -0.78 -17.88 -7.19
N THR A 301 0.33 -17.43 -6.61
CA THR A 301 1.11 -16.29 -7.07
C THR A 301 2.58 -16.67 -7.06
N ARG A 302 3.18 -16.81 -8.23
CA ARG A 302 4.61 -17.05 -8.41
C ARG A 302 5.11 -16.36 -9.67
N LEU A 303 5.42 -15.06 -9.54
CA LEU A 303 5.95 -14.27 -10.64
C LEU A 303 7.47 -14.20 -10.51
N VAL A 304 8.19 -14.63 -11.55
CA VAL A 304 9.65 -14.75 -11.52
C VAL A 304 10.29 -13.71 -12.42
N LEU A 305 11.14 -12.85 -11.84
CA LEU A 305 12.01 -11.92 -12.55
C LEU A 305 13.44 -12.45 -12.54
N VAL A 306 14.04 -12.59 -13.72
CA VAL A 306 15.42 -13.04 -13.86
C VAL A 306 16.32 -11.83 -14.10
N PRO A 307 17.20 -11.45 -13.15
CA PRO A 307 18.20 -10.41 -13.39
C PRO A 307 19.20 -10.82 -14.47
N ARG A 308 19.70 -9.88 -15.23
CA ARG A 308 20.71 -10.12 -16.28
C ARG A 308 22.07 -10.53 -15.73
N SER A 309 22.37 -10.22 -14.50
CA SER A 309 23.63 -10.51 -13.82
C SER A 309 23.43 -10.56 -12.31
N ASN A 310 24.14 -11.46 -11.65
CA ASN A 310 24.14 -11.57 -10.18
C ASN A 310 24.77 -10.36 -9.45
N ARG A 311 25.28 -9.38 -10.19
CA ARG A 311 25.82 -8.12 -9.63
C ARG A 311 24.76 -7.01 -9.51
N ILE A 312 23.54 -7.27 -9.94
CA ILE A 312 22.44 -6.30 -9.89
C ILE A 312 21.91 -6.25 -8.45
N GLU A 313 21.80 -5.07 -7.90
CA GLU A 313 21.17 -4.83 -6.61
C GLU A 313 19.65 -5.03 -6.73
N VAL A 314 19.19 -6.18 -6.26
CA VAL A 314 17.77 -6.58 -6.33
C VAL A 314 16.87 -5.55 -5.64
N ASP A 315 17.26 -5.05 -4.47
CA ASP A 315 16.45 -4.09 -3.71
C ASP A 315 16.23 -2.78 -4.48
N ALA A 316 17.22 -2.31 -5.24
CA ALA A 316 17.08 -1.14 -6.08
C ALA A 316 16.10 -1.38 -7.25
N VAL A 317 16.16 -2.57 -7.88
CA VAL A 317 15.21 -2.96 -8.93
C VAL A 317 13.80 -3.03 -8.38
N MET A 318 13.62 -3.69 -7.22
CA MET A 318 12.32 -3.83 -6.58
C MET A 318 11.77 -2.48 -6.12
N SER A 319 12.60 -1.58 -5.58
CA SER A 319 12.19 -0.22 -5.23
C SER A 319 11.65 0.55 -6.45
N HIS A 320 12.32 0.44 -7.60
CA HIS A 320 11.83 1.02 -8.85
C HIS A 320 10.49 0.41 -9.28
N LEU A 321 10.36 -0.92 -9.21
CA LEU A 321 9.13 -1.61 -9.59
C LEU A 321 7.96 -1.27 -8.65
N PHE A 322 8.20 -1.15 -7.36
CA PHE A 322 7.21 -0.66 -6.39
C PHE A 322 6.72 0.76 -6.71
N ALA A 323 7.62 1.64 -7.13
CA ALA A 323 7.26 3.01 -7.47
C ALA A 323 6.55 3.17 -8.84
N THR A 324 6.66 2.16 -9.74
CA THR A 324 6.23 2.30 -11.15
C THR A 324 5.21 1.27 -11.62
N THR A 325 4.84 0.34 -10.76
CA THR A 325 3.87 -0.74 -11.07
C THR A 325 2.88 -0.94 -9.93
N ASP A 326 1.87 -1.79 -10.15
CA ASP A 326 0.91 -2.18 -9.12
C ASP A 326 1.50 -3.14 -8.05
N LEU A 327 2.82 -3.40 -8.03
CA LEU A 327 3.50 -4.14 -6.96
C LEU A 327 3.48 -3.39 -5.61
N GLU A 328 3.32 -2.08 -5.61
CA GLU A 328 2.88 -1.32 -4.45
C GLU A 328 1.64 -0.54 -4.82
N ARG A 329 0.61 -0.63 -3.99
CA ARG A 329 -0.65 0.04 -4.24
C ARG A 329 -1.19 0.70 -2.98
N THR A 330 -1.80 1.86 -3.18
CA THR A 330 -2.55 2.57 -2.14
C THR A 330 -3.99 2.06 -2.13
N TYR A 331 -4.41 1.48 -0.99
CA TYR A 331 -5.78 1.10 -0.70
C TYR A 331 -6.45 2.23 0.09
N ARG A 332 -7.54 2.78 -0.42
CA ARG A 332 -8.33 3.80 0.29
C ARG A 332 -9.20 3.14 1.34
N VAL A 333 -9.30 3.77 2.50
CA VAL A 333 -10.15 3.31 3.59
C VAL A 333 -11.23 4.35 3.88
N ASN A 334 -12.47 3.89 3.97
CA ASN A 334 -13.61 4.68 4.36
C ASN A 334 -14.59 3.79 5.14
N LEU A 335 -14.55 3.88 6.47
CA LEU A 335 -15.36 3.08 7.37
C LEU A 335 -16.80 3.61 7.47
N ASN A 336 -17.46 3.73 6.31
CA ASN A 336 -18.84 4.19 6.18
C ASN A 336 -19.79 2.98 6.28
N VAL A 337 -20.71 3.01 7.24
CA VAL A 337 -21.55 1.86 7.59
C VAL A 337 -22.92 2.33 8.08
N ILE A 338 -23.97 1.54 7.87
CA ILE A 338 -25.27 1.75 8.49
C ILE A 338 -25.15 1.35 9.96
N GLY A 339 -25.33 2.33 10.86
CA GLY A 339 -25.28 2.14 12.30
C GLY A 339 -26.51 1.40 12.84
N ILE A 340 -26.51 1.13 14.14
CA ILE A 340 -27.67 0.55 14.85
C ILE A 340 -28.89 1.48 14.86
N ASP A 341 -28.69 2.77 14.60
CA ASP A 341 -29.72 3.78 14.44
C ASP A 341 -30.32 3.81 13.01
N GLY A 342 -29.89 2.93 12.11
CA GLY A 342 -30.30 2.85 10.71
C GLY A 342 -29.72 3.96 9.82
N ARG A 343 -28.75 4.76 10.30
CA ARG A 343 -28.19 5.88 9.55
C ARG A 343 -26.77 5.56 9.03
N PRO A 344 -26.48 5.93 7.78
CA PRO A 344 -25.13 5.80 7.24
C PRO A 344 -24.22 6.89 7.79
N SER A 345 -23.06 6.51 8.27
CA SER A 345 -22.02 7.45 8.73
C SER A 345 -20.63 6.81 8.73
N VAL A 346 -19.62 7.64 8.54
CA VAL A 346 -18.21 7.22 8.73
C VAL A 346 -17.94 7.14 10.23
N LYS A 347 -17.43 6.01 10.68
CA LYS A 347 -17.22 5.74 12.11
C LYS A 347 -15.76 5.39 12.38
N SER A 348 -15.27 5.81 13.56
CA SER A 348 -13.99 5.33 14.08
C SER A 348 -14.05 3.84 14.43
N LEU A 349 -12.89 3.18 14.51
CA LEU A 349 -12.79 1.80 14.98
C LEU A 349 -13.48 1.61 16.36
N LEU A 350 -13.25 2.55 17.28
CA LEU A 350 -13.88 2.53 18.60
C LEU A 350 -15.41 2.59 18.52
N THR A 351 -15.95 3.45 17.65
CA THR A 351 -17.40 3.58 17.49
C THR A 351 -18.00 2.31 16.89
N ILE A 352 -17.35 1.72 15.90
CA ILE A 352 -17.78 0.43 15.29
C ILE A 352 -17.86 -0.65 16.35
N LEU A 353 -16.81 -0.85 17.14
CA LEU A 353 -16.79 -1.89 18.17
C LEU A 353 -17.76 -1.62 19.32
N LYS A 354 -17.97 -0.36 19.72
CA LYS A 354 -18.97 0.01 20.73
C LYS A 354 -20.40 -0.29 20.27
N GLU A 355 -20.75 0.12 19.06
CA GLU A 355 -22.09 -0.14 18.50
C GLU A 355 -22.29 -1.65 18.30
N TRP A 356 -21.28 -2.34 17.77
CA TRP A 356 -21.37 -3.79 17.63
C TRP A 356 -21.54 -4.51 18.97
N LEU A 357 -20.81 -4.12 20.02
CA LEU A 357 -20.99 -4.67 21.37
C LEU A 357 -22.40 -4.37 21.93
N HIS A 358 -22.97 -3.20 21.63
CA HIS A 358 -24.34 -2.89 21.99
C HIS A 358 -25.32 -3.86 21.31
N PHE A 359 -25.17 -4.03 20.00
CA PHE A 359 -25.95 -5.01 19.22
C PHE A 359 -25.78 -6.42 19.77
N ARG A 360 -24.56 -6.89 20.02
CA ARG A 360 -24.31 -8.24 20.54
C ARG A 360 -24.93 -8.46 21.91
N LYS A 361 -24.82 -7.51 22.83
CA LYS A 361 -25.46 -7.58 24.16
C LYS A 361 -26.98 -7.71 24.03
N ALA A 362 -27.60 -6.92 23.19
CA ALA A 362 -29.04 -6.99 22.93
C ALA A 362 -29.43 -8.37 22.36
N THR A 363 -28.69 -8.86 21.38
CA THR A 363 -28.89 -10.16 20.75
C THR A 363 -28.82 -11.31 21.77
N VAL A 364 -27.78 -11.31 22.63
CA VAL A 364 -27.60 -12.35 23.66
C VAL A 364 -28.72 -12.26 24.71
N LYS A 365 -29.11 -11.06 25.14
CA LYS A 365 -30.25 -10.89 26.06
C LYS A 365 -31.56 -11.45 25.47
N ARG A 366 -31.84 -11.17 24.20
CA ARG A 366 -33.02 -11.71 23.49
C ARG A 366 -32.98 -13.24 23.42
N ARG A 367 -31.82 -13.82 23.06
CA ARG A 367 -31.62 -15.27 23.02
C ARG A 367 -31.89 -15.93 24.37
N LEU A 368 -31.32 -15.37 25.46
CA LEU A 368 -31.52 -15.88 26.81
C LEU A 368 -32.96 -15.75 27.25
N ALA A 369 -33.62 -14.63 26.97
CA ALA A 369 -35.03 -14.40 27.29
C ALA A 369 -35.95 -15.37 26.52
N TYR A 370 -35.68 -15.56 25.24
CA TYR A 370 -36.41 -16.56 24.43
C TYR A 370 -36.24 -17.97 24.96
N ARG A 371 -35.05 -18.37 25.36
CA ARG A 371 -34.78 -19.66 25.97
C ARG A 371 -35.48 -19.80 27.31
N LEU A 372 -35.44 -18.76 28.14
CA LEU A 372 -36.12 -18.71 29.43
C LEU A 372 -37.63 -18.89 29.26
N ASP A 373 -38.26 -18.17 28.36
CA ASP A 373 -39.70 -18.32 28.08
C ASP A 373 -40.06 -19.75 27.67
N ARG A 374 -39.27 -20.37 26.78
CA ARG A 374 -39.48 -21.78 26.41
C ARG A 374 -39.30 -22.74 27.59
N VAL A 375 -38.30 -22.54 28.42
CA VAL A 375 -38.06 -23.34 29.63
C VAL A 375 -39.22 -23.18 30.62
N GLU A 376 -39.68 -21.96 30.86
CA GLU A 376 -40.80 -21.69 31.77
C GLU A 376 -42.12 -22.31 31.25
N ARG A 377 -42.40 -22.19 29.95
CA ARG A 377 -43.58 -22.86 29.33
C ARG A 377 -43.49 -24.38 29.49
N ARG A 378 -42.32 -24.99 29.27
CA ARG A 378 -42.13 -26.42 29.39
C ARG A 378 -42.29 -26.88 30.85
N LEU A 379 -41.70 -26.14 31.82
CA LEU A 379 -41.87 -26.41 33.25
C LEU A 379 -43.35 -26.35 33.66
N HIS A 380 -44.09 -25.35 33.17
CA HIS A 380 -45.51 -25.21 33.42
C HIS A 380 -46.32 -26.41 32.95
N ILE A 381 -46.00 -26.97 31.78
CA ILE A 381 -46.60 -28.21 31.27
C ILE A 381 -46.22 -29.41 32.14
N LEU A 382 -44.95 -29.52 32.54
CA LEU A 382 -44.46 -30.62 33.38
C LEU A 382 -45.12 -30.62 34.77
N ASP A 383 -45.36 -29.43 35.34
CA ASP A 383 -46.11 -29.27 36.60
C ASP A 383 -47.53 -29.87 36.46
N GLY A 384 -48.21 -29.60 35.33
CA GLY A 384 -49.52 -30.20 35.02
C GLY A 384 -49.46 -31.73 34.90
N TYR A 385 -48.42 -32.23 34.23
CA TYR A 385 -48.22 -33.70 34.12
C TYR A 385 -48.02 -34.34 35.49
N LEU A 386 -47.25 -33.75 36.38
CA LEU A 386 -47.04 -34.30 37.73
C LEU A 386 -48.34 -34.32 38.54
N ILE A 387 -49.19 -33.29 38.42
CA ILE A 387 -50.51 -33.27 39.04
C ILE A 387 -51.37 -34.43 38.52
N ALA A 388 -51.38 -34.66 37.19
CA ALA A 388 -52.07 -35.74 36.57
C ALA A 388 -51.59 -37.15 37.05
N PHE A 389 -50.26 -37.31 37.12
CA PHE A 389 -49.65 -38.57 37.61
C PHE A 389 -50.01 -38.91 39.05
N LEU A 390 -49.94 -37.88 39.91
CA LEU A 390 -50.30 -38.05 41.34
C LEU A 390 -51.80 -38.39 41.55
N ASN A 391 -52.64 -38.06 40.59
CA ASN A 391 -54.11 -38.24 40.65
C ASN A 391 -54.67 -39.00 39.45
N ILE A 392 -53.92 -39.96 38.94
CA ILE A 392 -54.20 -40.63 37.67
C ILE A 392 -55.60 -41.22 37.58
N ASP A 393 -56.07 -41.91 38.63
CA ASP A 393 -57.38 -42.53 38.68
C ASP A 393 -58.51 -41.50 38.52
N GLU A 394 -58.39 -40.35 39.17
CA GLU A 394 -59.35 -39.25 39.09
C GLU A 394 -59.33 -38.57 37.73
N VAL A 395 -58.15 -38.43 37.13
CA VAL A 395 -58.02 -37.91 35.75
C VAL A 395 -58.70 -38.83 34.77
N ILE A 396 -58.49 -40.16 34.89
CA ILE A 396 -59.15 -41.14 34.03
C ILE A 396 -60.64 -41.09 34.22
N ARG A 397 -61.11 -41.00 35.47
CA ARG A 397 -62.52 -40.90 35.77
C ARG A 397 -63.16 -39.68 35.08
N ILE A 398 -62.61 -38.51 35.27
CA ILE A 398 -63.06 -37.23 34.64
C ILE A 398 -63.12 -37.35 33.10
N ILE A 399 -62.05 -37.86 32.49
CA ILE A 399 -62.01 -38.02 31.03
C ILE A 399 -63.11 -38.98 30.50
N ARG A 400 -63.49 -39.97 31.26
CA ARG A 400 -64.48 -40.99 30.84
C ARG A 400 -65.91 -40.62 31.15
N GLU A 401 -66.18 -39.86 32.20
CA GLU A 401 -67.52 -39.65 32.75
C GLU A 401 -68.04 -38.22 32.49
N GLU A 402 -67.20 -37.23 32.28
CA GLU A 402 -67.62 -35.86 32.05
C GLU A 402 -67.80 -35.55 30.56
N ASP A 403 -68.90 -34.85 30.19
CA ASP A 403 -69.17 -34.43 28.82
C ASP A 403 -68.16 -33.42 28.32
N GLU A 404 -67.63 -32.56 29.21
CA GLU A 404 -66.60 -31.56 28.96
C GLU A 404 -65.38 -31.78 29.89
N PRO A 405 -64.47 -32.72 29.56
CA PRO A 405 -63.38 -33.09 30.45
C PRO A 405 -62.41 -32.03 30.76
N LYS A 406 -62.15 -31.06 29.84
CA LYS A 406 -61.16 -29.98 30.01
C LYS A 406 -61.57 -29.01 31.13
N PRO A 407 -62.80 -28.42 31.15
CA PRO A 407 -63.25 -27.57 32.24
C PRO A 407 -63.34 -28.37 33.59
N ALA A 408 -63.70 -29.65 33.54
CA ALA A 408 -63.73 -30.46 34.74
C ALA A 408 -62.36 -30.71 35.36
N LEU A 409 -61.30 -30.95 34.55
CA LEU A 409 -59.94 -31.09 35.01
C LEU A 409 -59.43 -29.78 35.60
N ILE A 410 -59.72 -28.62 34.97
CA ILE A 410 -59.36 -27.30 35.47
C ILE A 410 -59.99 -27.05 36.84
N GLY A 411 -61.28 -27.37 36.98
CA GLY A 411 -62.00 -27.20 38.24
C GLY A 411 -61.49 -28.11 39.36
N ALA A 412 -61.28 -29.40 39.06
CA ALA A 412 -60.81 -30.42 40.01
C ALA A 412 -59.40 -30.18 40.54
N PHE A 413 -58.46 -29.87 39.65
CA PHE A 413 -57.02 -29.79 39.97
C PHE A 413 -56.47 -28.33 40.03
N LYS A 414 -57.28 -27.33 39.76
CA LYS A 414 -56.91 -25.91 39.72
C LYS A 414 -55.71 -25.64 38.77
N ILE A 415 -55.67 -26.37 37.67
CA ILE A 415 -54.68 -26.28 36.62
C ILE A 415 -55.10 -25.24 35.56
N THR A 416 -54.15 -24.76 34.78
CA THR A 416 -54.43 -23.85 33.68
C THR A 416 -55.00 -24.53 32.45
N ASP A 417 -55.58 -23.77 31.55
CA ASP A 417 -56.12 -24.27 30.26
C ASP A 417 -55.04 -25.03 29.47
N THR A 418 -53.81 -24.44 29.39
CA THR A 418 -52.65 -25.07 28.71
C THR A 418 -52.22 -26.39 29.36
N GLN A 419 -52.29 -26.48 30.70
CA GLN A 419 -51.98 -27.75 31.40
C GLN A 419 -53.04 -28.78 31.18
N ALA A 420 -54.33 -28.42 31.21
CA ALA A 420 -55.42 -29.34 30.93
C ALA A 420 -55.38 -29.90 29.51
N GLU A 421 -55.11 -29.04 28.52
CA GLU A 421 -54.92 -29.46 27.12
C GLU A 421 -53.75 -30.44 27.00
N ALA A 422 -52.59 -30.12 27.61
CA ALA A 422 -51.42 -30.99 27.59
C ALA A 422 -51.69 -32.35 28.25
N ILE A 423 -52.52 -32.40 29.32
CA ILE A 423 -52.93 -33.66 29.98
C ILE A 423 -53.82 -34.50 29.04
N LEU A 424 -54.77 -33.88 28.33
CA LEU A 424 -55.63 -34.56 27.38
C LEU A 424 -54.86 -35.09 26.17
N ASP A 425 -53.79 -34.42 25.74
CA ASP A 425 -52.91 -34.85 24.67
C ASP A 425 -51.91 -35.95 25.08
N LEU A 426 -51.87 -36.35 26.36
CA LEU A 426 -50.96 -37.38 26.85
C LEU A 426 -51.21 -38.72 26.18
N LYS A 427 -50.19 -39.33 25.62
CA LYS A 427 -50.22 -40.69 25.08
C LYS A 427 -50.26 -41.66 26.24
N LEU A 428 -51.20 -42.66 26.22
CA LEU A 428 -51.36 -43.66 27.27
C LEU A 428 -50.06 -44.33 27.71
N ARG A 429 -49.13 -44.57 26.79
CA ARG A 429 -47.81 -45.13 27.13
C ARG A 429 -46.98 -44.24 28.08
N ASN A 430 -47.23 -42.92 28.12
CA ASN A 430 -46.52 -41.98 28.97
C ASN A 430 -47.06 -42.01 30.43
N LEU A 431 -48.07 -42.78 30.73
CA LEU A 431 -48.63 -42.97 32.10
C LEU A 431 -47.86 -44.02 32.90
N ALA A 432 -46.81 -44.65 32.37
CA ALA A 432 -46.03 -45.65 33.09
C ALA A 432 -45.15 -44.99 34.18
N LYS A 433 -44.94 -45.67 35.31
CA LYS A 433 -44.18 -45.24 36.45
C LYS A 433 -42.72 -44.76 36.08
N LEU A 434 -42.15 -45.35 35.06
CA LEU A 434 -40.84 -44.95 34.54
C LEU A 434 -40.87 -43.55 33.94
N GLU A 435 -41.99 -43.08 33.40
CA GLU A 435 -42.14 -41.75 32.81
C GLU A 435 -42.25 -40.66 33.88
N GLU A 436 -42.86 -40.97 35.07
CA GLU A 436 -42.84 -40.02 36.20
C GLU A 436 -41.40 -39.64 36.60
N MET A 437 -40.49 -40.60 36.69
CA MET A 437 -39.09 -40.34 37.02
C MET A 437 -38.42 -39.49 35.96
N LYS A 438 -38.71 -39.72 34.67
CA LYS A 438 -38.18 -38.89 33.57
C LYS A 438 -38.72 -37.46 33.63
N ILE A 439 -40.01 -37.29 33.90
CA ILE A 439 -40.66 -35.98 34.03
C ILE A 439 -40.04 -35.19 35.18
N ARG A 440 -39.83 -35.83 36.35
CA ARG A 440 -39.14 -35.18 37.49
C ARG A 440 -37.68 -34.80 37.14
N GLY A 441 -36.93 -35.70 36.48
CA GLY A 441 -35.58 -35.43 36.04
C GLY A 441 -35.53 -34.25 35.06
N GLU A 442 -36.42 -34.23 34.04
CA GLU A 442 -36.54 -33.10 33.10
C GLU A 442 -36.92 -31.80 33.82
N GLN A 443 -37.83 -31.85 34.80
CA GLN A 443 -38.24 -30.69 35.60
C GLN A 443 -37.07 -30.12 36.40
N ASP A 444 -36.29 -30.96 37.09
CA ASP A 444 -35.12 -30.55 37.86
C ASP A 444 -34.04 -29.89 36.99
N GLU A 445 -33.75 -30.51 35.84
CA GLU A 445 -32.80 -29.96 34.85
C GLU A 445 -33.25 -28.58 34.34
N LEU A 446 -34.53 -28.48 33.91
CA LEU A 446 -35.07 -27.24 33.40
C LEU A 446 -35.21 -26.15 34.50
N ALA A 447 -35.51 -26.54 35.74
CA ALA A 447 -35.54 -25.60 36.87
C ALA A 447 -34.15 -25.03 37.15
N ALA A 448 -33.13 -25.87 37.14
CA ALA A 448 -31.73 -25.44 37.25
C ALA A 448 -31.31 -24.49 36.09
N GLU A 449 -31.70 -24.84 34.85
CA GLU A 449 -31.48 -24.01 33.66
C GLU A 449 -32.19 -22.63 33.78
N ARG A 450 -33.47 -22.65 34.15
CA ARG A 450 -34.26 -21.43 34.40
C ARG A 450 -33.54 -20.49 35.38
N ASP A 451 -33.09 -21.04 36.51
CA ASP A 451 -32.42 -20.25 37.55
C ASP A 451 -31.07 -19.71 37.08
N ALA A 452 -30.32 -20.48 36.28
CA ALA A 452 -29.09 -20.02 35.65
C ALA A 452 -29.34 -18.88 34.63
N LEU A 453 -30.40 -19.03 33.80
CA LEU A 453 -30.80 -17.99 32.83
C LEU A 453 -31.24 -16.72 33.53
N LYS A 454 -32.07 -16.78 34.59
CA LYS A 454 -32.48 -15.62 35.38
C LYS A 454 -31.30 -14.93 36.05
N LYS A 455 -30.37 -15.68 36.62
CA LYS A 455 -29.13 -15.13 37.21
C LYS A 455 -28.26 -14.42 36.19
N THR A 456 -28.17 -14.94 34.95
CA THR A 456 -27.37 -14.35 33.88
C THR A 456 -28.04 -13.10 33.34
N LEU A 457 -29.35 -13.13 33.08
CA LEU A 457 -30.13 -11.96 32.63
C LEU A 457 -30.13 -10.82 33.63
N GLY A 458 -30.16 -11.15 34.95
CA GLY A 458 -30.15 -10.17 36.03
C GLY A 458 -28.78 -9.57 36.38
N SER A 459 -27.70 -9.97 35.68
CA SER A 459 -26.35 -9.54 36.03
C SER A 459 -25.53 -9.16 34.79
N GLU A 460 -25.24 -7.87 34.63
CA GLU A 460 -24.37 -7.37 33.56
C GLU A 460 -22.96 -8.00 33.59
N ALA A 461 -22.43 -8.30 34.79
CA ALA A 461 -21.14 -8.97 34.92
C ALA A 461 -21.16 -10.39 34.33
N ARG A 462 -22.21 -11.16 34.65
CA ARG A 462 -22.39 -12.53 34.10
C ARG A 462 -22.62 -12.51 32.59
N LEU A 463 -23.39 -11.54 32.10
CA LEU A 463 -23.61 -11.35 30.67
C LEU A 463 -22.30 -11.05 29.94
N LYS A 464 -21.45 -10.16 30.48
CA LYS A 464 -20.13 -9.87 29.93
C LYS A 464 -19.24 -11.12 29.91
N THR A 465 -19.23 -11.89 30.99
CA THR A 465 -18.45 -13.14 31.07
C THR A 465 -18.91 -14.15 30.03
N LEU A 466 -20.23 -14.28 29.81
CA LEU A 466 -20.80 -15.14 28.77
C LEU A 466 -20.37 -14.70 27.37
N ILE A 467 -20.51 -13.43 27.04
CA ILE A 467 -20.11 -12.88 25.74
C ILE A 467 -18.60 -13.07 25.51
N LYS A 468 -17.77 -12.82 26.53
CA LYS A 468 -16.31 -13.05 26.45
C LYS A 468 -15.99 -14.50 26.13
N ARG A 469 -16.67 -15.46 26.80
CA ARG A 469 -16.49 -16.88 26.53
C ARG A 469 -16.87 -17.23 25.09
N GLU A 470 -18.04 -16.79 24.64
CA GLU A 470 -18.53 -17.06 23.27
C GLU A 470 -17.61 -16.48 22.20
N LEU A 471 -17.07 -15.28 22.41
CA LEU A 471 -16.07 -14.67 21.52
C LEU A 471 -14.80 -15.52 21.46
N ASN A 472 -14.30 -16.03 22.58
CA ASN A 472 -13.14 -16.92 22.62
C ASN A 472 -13.41 -18.26 21.96
N ASP A 473 -14.63 -18.82 22.12
CA ASP A 473 -15.02 -20.06 21.48
C ASP A 473 -15.00 -19.92 19.93
N VAL A 474 -15.42 -18.77 19.39
CA VAL A 474 -15.34 -18.50 17.95
C VAL A 474 -13.88 -18.41 17.49
N VAL A 475 -12.99 -17.75 18.28
CA VAL A 475 -11.55 -17.70 17.96
C VAL A 475 -10.94 -19.11 17.99
N ALA A 476 -11.30 -19.93 18.97
CA ALA A 476 -10.81 -21.31 19.04
C ALA A 476 -11.24 -22.18 17.84
N ALA A 477 -12.44 -21.90 17.28
CA ALA A 477 -12.98 -22.66 16.16
C ALA A 477 -12.49 -22.16 14.79
N HIS A 478 -12.27 -20.86 14.62
CA HIS A 478 -12.05 -20.21 13.32
C HIS A 478 -10.83 -19.30 13.28
N GLY A 479 -10.12 -19.10 14.39
CA GLY A 479 -8.94 -18.24 14.45
C GLY A 479 -7.77 -18.82 13.67
N ASP A 480 -7.04 -17.95 13.02
CA ASP A 480 -5.82 -18.27 12.28
C ASP A 480 -4.76 -17.18 12.47
N ALA A 481 -3.56 -17.42 11.96
CA ALA A 481 -2.48 -16.45 12.00
C ALA A 481 -2.76 -15.27 11.04
N ARG A 482 -2.18 -14.11 11.37
CA ARG A 482 -2.17 -12.95 10.47
C ARG A 482 -1.48 -13.33 9.15
N LYS A 483 -2.10 -12.94 8.04
CA LYS A 483 -1.60 -13.18 6.69
C LYS A 483 -0.75 -12.02 6.16
N SER A 484 -1.20 -10.77 6.38
CA SER A 484 -0.49 -9.58 5.90
C SER A 484 0.42 -9.01 6.99
N PRO A 485 1.76 -9.17 6.90
CA PRO A 485 2.68 -8.60 7.87
C PRO A 485 2.72 -7.08 7.78
N LEU A 486 2.90 -6.42 8.94
CA LEU A 486 3.17 -4.98 8.99
C LEU A 486 4.68 -4.79 9.01
N MET A 487 5.20 -4.08 8.01
CA MET A 487 6.63 -3.90 7.80
C MET A 487 6.98 -2.42 7.73
N ILE A 488 8.06 -2.04 8.37
CA ILE A 488 8.67 -0.71 8.18
C ILE A 488 9.58 -0.81 6.97
N ARG A 489 9.24 -0.09 5.90
CA ARG A 489 10.00 -0.05 4.66
C ARG A 489 10.29 1.37 4.26
N GLU A 490 11.42 1.59 3.60
CA GLU A 490 11.71 2.86 2.95
C GLU A 490 10.71 3.13 1.81
N GLU A 491 10.52 4.41 1.51
CA GLU A 491 9.63 4.83 0.43
C GLU A 491 10.19 4.34 -0.92
N ALA A 492 9.32 3.77 -1.75
CA ALA A 492 9.69 3.27 -3.06
C ALA A 492 10.13 4.40 -3.99
N ARG A 493 11.27 4.23 -4.66
CA ARG A 493 11.86 5.24 -5.53
C ARG A 493 12.07 4.72 -6.94
N ALA A 494 11.52 5.41 -7.94
CA ALA A 494 11.79 5.13 -9.34
C ALA A 494 13.23 5.49 -9.71
N PHE A 495 13.85 4.69 -10.58
CA PHE A 495 15.15 5.03 -11.16
C PHE A 495 15.09 6.35 -11.91
N SER A 496 16.12 7.15 -11.77
CA SER A 496 16.37 8.25 -12.68
C SER A 496 16.84 7.71 -14.05
N GLU A 497 16.69 8.50 -15.12
CA GLU A 497 17.17 8.09 -16.46
C GLU A 497 18.69 7.77 -16.45
N LEU A 498 19.44 8.36 -15.55
CA LEU A 498 20.89 8.12 -15.39
C LEU A 498 21.18 6.74 -14.77
N GLU A 499 20.40 6.31 -13.79
CA GLU A 499 20.55 5.01 -13.13
C GLU A 499 20.16 3.82 -14.05
N LEU A 500 19.30 4.06 -15.04
CA LEU A 500 18.88 3.06 -16.02
C LEU A 500 19.92 2.78 -17.11
N THR A 501 20.97 3.61 -17.21
CA THR A 501 21.99 3.49 -18.26
C THR A 501 23.10 2.57 -17.81
N THR A 502 23.54 1.65 -18.70
CA THR A 502 24.69 0.79 -18.42
C THR A 502 25.93 1.62 -18.08
N ALA A 503 26.70 1.21 -17.08
CA ALA A 503 27.91 1.94 -16.64
C ALA A 503 29.11 1.66 -17.54
N ASP A 504 28.96 1.82 -18.86
CA ASP A 504 30.05 1.60 -19.81
C ASP A 504 31.14 2.67 -19.69
N PRO A 505 32.42 2.32 -19.66
CA PRO A 505 33.50 3.28 -19.65
C PRO A 505 33.51 4.10 -20.97
N LEU A 506 33.54 5.41 -20.82
CA LEU A 506 33.54 6.37 -21.96
C LEU A 506 34.60 7.43 -21.75
N THR A 507 35.24 7.86 -22.84
CA THR A 507 36.06 9.07 -22.90
C THR A 507 35.29 10.14 -23.65
N ILE A 508 34.91 11.19 -22.96
CA ILE A 508 34.21 12.34 -23.52
C ILE A 508 35.27 13.30 -24.10
N VAL A 509 35.09 13.73 -25.34
CA VAL A 509 36.04 14.57 -26.04
C VAL A 509 35.35 15.85 -26.53
N LEU A 510 35.98 17.00 -26.23
CA LEU A 510 35.54 18.32 -26.64
C LEU A 510 36.60 18.94 -27.56
N SER A 511 36.19 19.45 -28.72
CA SER A 511 37.07 20.15 -29.66
C SER A 511 37.22 21.65 -29.35
N GLU A 512 38.20 22.33 -29.96
CA GLU A 512 38.44 23.76 -29.83
C GLU A 512 37.23 24.62 -30.26
N LYS A 513 36.48 24.16 -31.29
CA LYS A 513 35.26 24.83 -31.78
C LYS A 513 33.99 24.40 -31.05
N GLY A 514 34.11 23.65 -29.95
CA GLY A 514 32.99 23.27 -29.08
C GLY A 514 32.13 22.09 -29.62
N TRP A 515 32.74 21.16 -30.37
CA TRP A 515 32.12 19.94 -30.80
C TRP A 515 32.36 18.84 -29.75
N ILE A 516 31.30 18.16 -29.29
CA ILE A 516 31.37 17.12 -28.25
C ILE A 516 31.02 15.75 -28.81
N ARG A 517 31.68 14.70 -28.31
CA ARG A 517 31.44 13.28 -28.63
C ARG A 517 31.94 12.37 -27.52
N ALA A 518 31.49 11.12 -27.50
CA ALA A 518 31.89 10.11 -26.54
C ALA A 518 32.48 8.90 -27.25
N ALA A 519 33.67 8.50 -26.85
CA ALA A 519 34.37 7.30 -27.34
C ALA A 519 34.30 6.19 -26.32
N LYS A 520 34.16 4.91 -26.77
CA LYS A 520 34.13 3.74 -25.88
C LYS A 520 35.51 3.45 -25.30
N GLY A 521 35.56 3.21 -23.99
CA GLY A 521 36.79 2.88 -23.26
C GLY A 521 37.57 4.10 -22.77
N HIS A 522 38.61 3.85 -21.99
CA HIS A 522 39.51 4.89 -21.43
C HIS A 522 40.89 4.90 -22.08
N ASP A 523 41.21 3.94 -22.98
CA ASP A 523 42.53 3.77 -23.59
C ASP A 523 42.58 4.38 -24.99
N ILE A 524 41.88 5.49 -25.17
CA ILE A 524 41.79 6.20 -26.44
C ILE A 524 42.67 7.45 -26.39
N ASP A 525 43.49 7.64 -27.42
CA ASP A 525 44.18 8.91 -27.61
C ASP A 525 43.21 9.95 -28.27
N PRO A 526 42.74 10.94 -27.51
CA PRO A 526 41.80 11.95 -28.03
C PRO A 526 42.42 12.80 -29.14
N THR A 527 43.74 12.96 -29.18
CA THR A 527 44.46 13.80 -30.17
C THR A 527 44.53 13.13 -31.54
N ALA A 528 44.49 11.79 -31.59
CA ALA A 528 44.51 10.98 -32.80
C ALA A 528 43.13 10.88 -33.49
N LEU A 529 42.05 11.39 -32.87
CA LEU A 529 40.70 11.36 -33.46
C LEU A 529 40.59 12.37 -34.62
N SER A 530 39.73 12.05 -35.61
CA SER A 530 39.48 12.98 -36.73
C SER A 530 38.63 14.18 -36.30
N TYR A 531 39.09 15.40 -36.58
CA TYR A 531 38.37 16.66 -36.32
C TYR A 531 37.95 17.32 -37.65
N LYS A 532 36.99 18.25 -37.56
CA LYS A 532 36.62 19.05 -38.74
C LYS A 532 37.80 19.92 -39.19
N SER A 533 37.81 20.31 -40.48
CA SER A 533 38.83 21.19 -41.02
C SER A 533 38.96 22.46 -40.22
N GLY A 534 40.19 22.72 -39.71
CA GLY A 534 40.51 23.86 -38.86
C GLY A 534 39.96 23.80 -37.43
N ASP A 535 39.63 22.60 -36.92
CA ASP A 535 39.31 22.30 -35.53
C ASP A 535 40.31 21.30 -34.95
N GLY A 536 40.45 21.25 -33.64
CA GLY A 536 41.40 20.39 -32.96
C GLY A 536 40.91 19.90 -31.61
N PHE A 537 41.71 19.05 -30.98
CA PHE A 537 41.46 18.58 -29.62
C PHE A 537 41.61 19.74 -28.62
N ARG A 538 40.67 19.82 -27.64
CA ARG A 538 40.75 20.78 -26.54
C ARG A 538 40.75 20.10 -25.17
N PHE A 539 39.72 19.32 -24.85
CA PHE A 539 39.57 18.66 -23.57
C PHE A 539 39.09 17.20 -23.72
N ALA A 540 39.52 16.36 -22.81
CA ALA A 540 38.96 15.03 -22.63
C ALA A 540 38.70 14.72 -21.14
N ALA A 541 37.63 13.99 -20.86
CA ALA A 541 37.29 13.51 -19.53
C ALA A 541 36.93 12.02 -19.59
N LYS A 542 37.53 11.21 -18.72
CA LYS A 542 37.27 9.80 -18.57
C LYS A 542 36.12 9.60 -17.58
N GLY A 543 35.04 8.92 -17.98
CA GLY A 543 33.86 8.73 -17.17
C GLY A 543 33.12 7.45 -17.55
N LYS A 544 31.87 7.36 -17.14
CA LYS A 544 30.97 6.26 -17.46
C LYS A 544 29.71 6.81 -18.13
N SER A 545 29.04 5.99 -18.92
CA SER A 545 27.81 6.36 -19.65
C SER A 545 26.66 6.82 -18.74
N ASN A 546 26.59 6.29 -17.53
CA ASN A 546 25.60 6.62 -16.50
C ASN A 546 25.96 7.83 -15.60
N LEU A 547 27.14 8.45 -15.79
CA LEU A 547 27.53 9.67 -15.07
C LEU A 547 27.24 10.90 -15.92
N PRO A 548 26.86 12.05 -15.33
CA PRO A 548 26.68 13.27 -16.08
C PRO A 548 28.01 13.86 -16.53
N THR A 549 28.00 14.52 -17.66
CA THR A 549 29.09 15.37 -18.15
C THR A 549 28.77 16.83 -17.83
N VAL A 550 29.71 17.52 -17.23
CA VAL A 550 29.63 18.96 -16.93
C VAL A 550 30.64 19.72 -17.78
N VAL A 551 30.18 20.78 -18.44
CA VAL A 551 31.03 21.70 -19.21
C VAL A 551 31.03 23.05 -18.51
N LEU A 552 32.21 23.63 -18.32
CA LEU A 552 32.41 24.98 -17.76
C LEU A 552 32.75 25.95 -18.87
N ASP A 553 32.07 27.11 -18.94
CA ASP A 553 32.34 28.13 -19.94
C ASP A 553 33.25 29.26 -19.40
N SER A 554 33.71 30.12 -20.31
CA SER A 554 34.57 31.26 -20.01
C SER A 554 33.91 32.35 -19.14
N THR A 555 32.61 32.30 -18.92
CA THR A 555 31.88 33.21 -18.00
C THR A 555 31.73 32.63 -16.58
N GLY A 556 32.25 31.45 -16.34
CA GLY A 556 32.15 30.75 -15.06
C GLY A 556 30.80 30.02 -14.82
N ARG A 557 30.07 29.71 -15.90
CA ARG A 557 28.83 28.93 -15.83
C ARG A 557 29.09 27.47 -16.15
N ALA A 558 28.41 26.59 -15.44
CA ALA A 558 28.44 25.17 -15.71
C ALA A 558 27.11 24.67 -16.35
N TYR A 559 27.26 23.72 -17.24
CA TYR A 559 26.15 23.06 -17.98
C TYR A 559 26.25 21.55 -17.82
N THR A 560 25.13 20.90 -17.60
CA THR A 560 25.09 19.45 -17.44
C THR A 560 24.44 18.78 -18.66
N ILE A 561 25.09 17.74 -19.16
CA ILE A 561 24.63 16.93 -20.29
C ILE A 561 24.65 15.44 -19.89
N PRO A 562 23.59 14.68 -20.16
CA PRO A 562 23.61 13.23 -19.97
C PRO A 562 24.63 12.58 -20.91
N THR A 563 25.64 11.92 -20.34
CA THR A 563 26.74 11.33 -21.13
C THR A 563 26.29 10.29 -22.13
N HIS A 564 25.27 9.48 -21.76
CA HIS A 564 24.72 8.44 -22.66
C HIS A 564 24.03 9.01 -23.91
N GLN A 565 23.70 10.30 -23.92
CA GLN A 565 23.08 10.98 -25.07
C GLN A 565 24.10 11.61 -26.00
N LEU A 566 25.40 11.56 -25.67
CA LEU A 566 26.44 12.12 -26.52
C LEU A 566 26.64 11.29 -27.78
N PRO A 567 26.91 11.91 -28.92
CA PRO A 567 27.17 11.19 -30.18
C PRO A 567 28.45 10.37 -30.08
N SER A 568 28.47 9.22 -30.76
CA SER A 568 29.64 8.36 -30.83
C SER A 568 30.83 9.03 -31.50
N ALA A 569 32.03 8.78 -30.99
CA ALA A 569 33.29 9.27 -31.58
C ALA A 569 33.67 8.61 -32.92
N ARG A 570 32.87 7.71 -33.46
CA ARG A 570 32.97 7.24 -34.85
C ARG A 570 32.69 8.39 -35.85
N GLY A 571 31.88 9.36 -35.45
CA GLY A 571 31.63 10.59 -36.18
C GLY A 571 32.44 11.78 -35.61
N GLN A 572 32.23 12.95 -36.18
CA GLN A 572 32.91 14.19 -35.76
C GLN A 572 32.25 14.86 -34.53
N GLY A 573 31.17 14.27 -33.96
CA GLY A 573 30.42 14.85 -32.87
C GLY A 573 29.35 15.84 -33.30
N GLU A 574 28.87 16.64 -32.36
CA GLU A 574 27.89 17.71 -32.58
C GLU A 574 28.25 18.97 -31.79
N PRO A 575 27.81 20.17 -32.22
CA PRO A 575 28.08 21.39 -31.52
C PRO A 575 27.34 21.43 -30.18
N LEU A 576 28.02 21.77 -29.11
CA LEU A 576 27.47 21.97 -27.75
C LEU A 576 26.31 22.97 -27.72
N THR A 577 26.38 24.02 -28.54
CA THR A 577 25.33 25.05 -28.64
C THR A 577 23.96 24.51 -29.12
N GLY A 578 23.90 23.30 -29.66
CA GLY A 578 22.65 22.61 -29.96
C GLY A 578 22.00 22.00 -28.73
N ARG A 579 22.75 21.78 -27.64
CA ARG A 579 22.27 21.15 -26.40
C ARG A 579 22.12 22.12 -25.22
N ILE A 580 22.99 23.13 -25.17
CA ILE A 580 23.06 24.13 -24.11
C ILE A 580 23.01 25.56 -24.67
N ASN A 581 22.61 26.52 -23.83
CA ASN A 581 22.46 27.91 -24.23
C ASN A 581 23.50 28.80 -23.51
N PRO A 582 24.79 28.79 -23.96
CA PRO A 582 25.79 29.68 -23.38
C PRO A 582 25.58 31.15 -23.80
N PRO A 583 26.05 32.12 -23.02
CA PRO A 583 26.08 33.54 -23.44
C PRO A 583 26.80 33.70 -24.76
N SER A 584 26.41 34.72 -25.54
CA SER A 584 27.04 35.02 -26.83
C SER A 584 28.55 35.27 -26.66
N GLY A 585 29.38 34.61 -27.46
CA GLY A 585 30.82 34.70 -27.42
C GLY A 585 31.51 33.90 -26.29
N ALA A 586 30.78 33.13 -25.48
CA ALA A 586 31.39 32.27 -24.49
C ALA A 586 32.15 31.10 -25.15
N THR A 587 33.33 30.79 -24.62
CA THR A 587 34.16 29.63 -24.97
C THR A 587 34.11 28.60 -23.83
N PHE A 588 34.43 27.33 -24.10
CA PHE A 588 34.38 26.27 -23.10
C PHE A 588 35.78 26.05 -22.51
N GLU A 589 35.91 26.13 -21.19
CA GLU A 589 37.20 26.15 -20.48
C GLU A 589 37.39 24.92 -19.59
N GLY A 590 36.39 24.01 -19.51
CA GLY A 590 36.53 22.78 -18.75
C GLY A 590 35.50 21.74 -19.14
N LEU A 591 35.90 20.47 -19.04
CA LEU A 591 35.09 19.30 -19.28
C LEU A 591 35.29 18.33 -18.12
N LEU A 592 34.23 18.01 -17.41
CA LEU A 592 34.26 17.23 -16.19
C LEU A 592 33.25 16.12 -16.24
N THR A 593 33.52 15.01 -15.58
CA THR A 593 32.61 13.92 -15.32
C THR A 593 32.98 13.31 -13.96
N GLY A 594 31.98 12.84 -13.19
CA GLY A 594 32.25 12.30 -11.87
C GLY A 594 30.97 11.88 -11.15
N GLN A 595 31.13 11.35 -9.96
CA GLN A 595 30.08 11.05 -9.00
C GLN A 595 29.74 12.29 -8.15
N GLU A 596 28.61 12.31 -7.49
CA GLU A 596 28.13 13.46 -6.72
C GLU A 596 29.14 13.94 -5.65
N GLY A 597 29.87 13.03 -5.02
CA GLY A 597 30.86 13.29 -3.98
C GLY A 597 32.25 13.71 -4.49
N ASP A 598 32.52 13.58 -5.80
CA ASP A 598 33.81 13.97 -6.36
C ASP A 598 34.05 15.48 -6.21
N ARG A 599 35.28 15.89 -5.95
CA ARG A 599 35.67 17.29 -5.69
C ARG A 599 36.55 17.83 -6.78
N PHE A 600 36.36 19.12 -7.10
CA PHE A 600 37.14 19.83 -8.11
C PHE A 600 37.57 21.20 -7.59
N LEU A 601 38.76 21.63 -7.98
CA LEU A 601 39.26 22.94 -7.72
C LEU A 601 38.93 23.86 -8.91
N LEU A 602 38.07 24.86 -8.66
CA LEU A 602 37.76 25.91 -9.64
C LEU A 602 38.54 27.19 -9.33
N ALA A 603 39.12 27.81 -10.33
CA ALA A 603 39.88 29.04 -10.13
C ALA A 603 39.80 30.01 -11.33
N SER A 604 40.09 31.28 -11.06
CA SER A 604 40.31 32.29 -12.06
C SER A 604 41.80 32.64 -12.16
N ASP A 605 42.23 33.11 -13.33
CA ASP A 605 43.60 33.55 -13.58
C ASP A 605 44.00 34.82 -12.78
N ALA A 606 43.03 35.46 -12.12
CA ALA A 606 43.30 36.53 -11.14
C ALA A 606 43.78 35.96 -9.77
N GLY A 607 43.95 34.63 -9.65
CA GLY A 607 44.47 33.97 -8.47
C GLY A 607 43.47 33.74 -7.35
N TYR A 608 42.19 33.62 -7.67
CA TYR A 608 41.10 33.24 -6.72
C TYR A 608 40.50 31.89 -7.10
N GLY A 609 40.13 31.11 -6.09
CA GLY A 609 39.53 29.80 -6.33
C GLY A 609 38.89 29.18 -5.07
N PHE A 610 38.23 28.08 -5.26
CA PHE A 610 37.57 27.29 -4.22
C PHE A 610 37.41 25.84 -4.66
N VAL A 611 37.22 24.95 -3.70
CA VAL A 611 36.87 23.54 -3.92
C VAL A 611 35.34 23.47 -4.04
N VAL A 612 34.85 22.63 -4.95
CA VAL A 612 33.41 22.38 -5.16
C VAL A 612 33.16 20.91 -5.35
N GLN A 613 32.06 20.42 -4.80
CA GLN A 613 31.60 19.04 -5.05
C GLN A 613 30.92 18.95 -6.42
N PHE A 614 31.07 17.80 -7.08
CA PHE A 614 30.49 17.57 -8.41
C PHE A 614 28.97 17.77 -8.43
N ALA A 615 28.25 17.35 -7.37
CA ALA A 615 26.83 17.64 -7.23
C ALA A 615 26.47 19.12 -7.34
N GLN A 616 27.35 20.02 -6.88
CA GLN A 616 27.15 21.47 -6.94
C GLN A 616 27.42 22.05 -8.33
N LEU A 617 28.17 21.34 -9.18
CA LEU A 617 28.43 21.75 -10.57
C LEU A 617 27.21 21.53 -11.48
N GLN A 618 26.31 20.63 -11.11
CA GLN A 618 25.19 20.24 -11.96
C GLN A 618 24.16 21.36 -12.12
N ALA A 619 23.77 21.62 -13.37
CA ALA A 619 22.73 22.55 -13.76
C ALA A 619 21.47 21.84 -14.26
N LYS A 620 20.31 22.29 -13.79
CA LYS A 620 19.01 21.69 -14.18
C LYS A 620 18.46 22.20 -15.52
N ASN A 621 18.96 23.31 -16.03
CA ASN A 621 18.46 23.94 -17.26
C ASN A 621 19.57 24.21 -18.29
N LYS A 622 19.18 24.38 -19.56
CA LYS A 622 20.08 24.60 -20.68
C LYS A 622 20.85 25.94 -20.60
N ALA A 623 20.38 26.91 -19.82
CA ALA A 623 21.04 28.20 -19.61
C ALA A 623 22.21 28.12 -18.61
N GLY A 624 22.43 26.94 -18.02
CA GLY A 624 23.50 26.68 -17.08
C GLY A 624 23.34 27.38 -15.73
N LYS A 625 24.27 27.09 -14.82
CA LYS A 625 24.34 27.63 -13.46
C LYS A 625 25.60 28.47 -13.29
N ALA A 626 25.51 29.72 -12.84
CA ALA A 626 26.66 30.53 -12.52
C ALA A 626 27.35 29.98 -11.24
N LEU A 627 28.60 29.58 -11.36
CA LEU A 627 29.42 29.01 -10.30
C LEU A 627 30.57 29.89 -9.89
N LEU A 628 31.43 30.23 -10.87
CA LEU A 628 32.63 31.03 -10.62
C LEU A 628 32.36 32.52 -10.95
N THR A 629 32.49 33.38 -9.94
CA THR A 629 32.40 34.83 -10.14
C THR A 629 33.78 35.38 -10.52
N LEU A 630 33.91 35.90 -11.74
CA LEU A 630 35.19 36.39 -12.26
C LEU A 630 35.43 37.83 -11.84
N PRO A 631 36.67 38.18 -11.37
CA PRO A 631 37.14 39.53 -11.30
C PRO A 631 37.19 40.23 -12.69
N LYS A 632 37.26 41.54 -12.70
CA LYS A 632 37.38 42.34 -13.96
C LYS A 632 38.55 41.84 -14.82
N ASN A 633 38.30 41.56 -16.08
CA ASN A 633 39.23 41.03 -17.08
C ASN A 633 39.87 39.65 -16.76
N ALA A 634 39.37 38.94 -15.74
CA ALA A 634 39.87 37.63 -15.42
C ALA A 634 39.24 36.54 -16.31
N ARG A 635 39.98 35.44 -16.49
CA ARG A 635 39.55 34.25 -17.23
C ARG A 635 39.39 33.06 -16.29
N VAL A 636 38.54 32.12 -16.70
CA VAL A 636 38.41 30.82 -16.03
C VAL A 636 39.66 29.99 -16.32
N LEU A 637 40.22 29.34 -15.33
CA LEU A 637 41.22 28.29 -15.50
C LEU A 637 40.56 26.93 -15.64
N SER A 638 41.22 26.02 -16.36
CA SER A 638 40.74 24.59 -16.42
C SER A 638 40.59 24.02 -15.01
N PRO A 639 39.44 23.45 -14.69
CA PRO A 639 39.23 22.81 -13.38
C PRO A 639 40.21 21.68 -13.13
N ALA A 640 40.72 21.55 -11.91
CA ALA A 640 41.56 20.45 -11.51
C ALA A 640 40.78 19.45 -10.67
N ALA A 641 40.78 18.17 -11.06
CA ALA A 641 40.20 17.08 -10.28
C ALA A 641 41.03 16.86 -9.00
N ILE A 642 40.34 16.59 -7.90
CA ILE A 642 40.94 16.22 -6.61
C ILE A 642 40.80 14.73 -6.46
N SER A 643 41.87 13.97 -6.72
CA SER A 643 41.93 12.52 -6.61
C SER A 643 42.63 12.12 -5.32
N GLY A 644 41.97 11.26 -4.51
CA GLY A 644 42.59 10.55 -3.38
C GLY A 644 42.26 11.07 -1.98
N VAL A 645 42.53 10.20 -0.99
CA VAL A 645 42.32 10.42 0.47
C VAL A 645 43.59 10.94 1.16
N SER A 646 44.70 11.05 0.43
CA SER A 646 45.99 11.53 0.93
C SER A 646 46.06 13.06 0.99
N GLU A 647 46.98 13.59 1.79
CA GLU A 647 47.27 15.04 1.85
C GLU A 647 47.58 15.59 0.47
N CYS A 648 46.64 16.35 -0.10
CA CYS A 648 46.82 17.01 -1.39
C CYS A 648 47.27 18.46 -1.19
N TRP A 649 48.09 18.94 -2.12
CA TRP A 649 48.62 20.29 -2.17
C TRP A 649 48.19 20.97 -3.47
N VAL A 650 48.15 22.30 -3.45
CA VAL A 650 47.83 23.07 -4.63
C VAL A 650 49.11 23.80 -5.06
N ALA A 651 49.54 23.53 -6.28
CA ALA A 651 50.65 24.29 -6.93
C ALA A 651 50.06 25.30 -7.91
N VAL A 652 50.40 26.58 -7.74
CA VAL A 652 49.92 27.73 -8.58
C VAL A 652 51.11 28.47 -9.13
N ALA A 653 51.14 28.71 -10.46
CA ALA A 653 52.20 29.46 -11.08
C ALA A 653 51.66 30.65 -11.92
N THR A 654 52.36 31.78 -11.86
CA THR A 654 52.05 32.98 -12.65
C THR A 654 52.92 33.09 -13.90
N ASN A 655 52.47 33.88 -14.91
CA ASN A 655 53.22 34.20 -16.13
C ASN A 655 54.57 34.92 -15.85
N GLU A 656 54.71 35.58 -14.67
CA GLU A 656 55.92 36.28 -14.21
C GLU A 656 56.89 35.31 -13.44
N GLY A 657 56.66 34.01 -13.56
CA GLY A 657 57.53 32.99 -12.95
C GLY A 657 57.50 32.92 -11.43
N ARG A 658 56.37 33.19 -10.80
CA ARG A 658 56.17 32.98 -9.39
C ARG A 658 55.36 31.72 -9.18
N MET A 659 55.81 30.87 -8.26
CA MET A 659 55.14 29.64 -7.89
C MET A 659 54.89 29.61 -6.38
N LEU A 660 53.73 29.11 -5.98
CA LEU A 660 53.33 28.87 -4.59
C LEU A 660 52.70 27.50 -4.47
N VAL A 661 53.14 26.77 -3.46
CA VAL A 661 52.58 25.44 -3.11
C VAL A 661 52.04 25.52 -1.68
N PHE A 662 50.81 25.10 -1.45
CA PHE A 662 50.14 25.17 -0.15
C PHE A 662 49.15 24.03 0.00
N PRO A 663 48.75 23.62 1.25
CA PRO A 663 47.82 22.54 1.48
C PRO A 663 46.47 22.83 0.84
N LEU A 664 45.87 21.80 0.23
CA LEU A 664 44.50 21.91 -0.35
C LEU A 664 43.44 22.19 0.73
N SER A 665 43.69 21.75 1.96
CA SER A 665 42.84 22.02 3.13
C SER A 665 42.63 23.51 3.43
N ASP A 666 43.57 24.36 2.99
CA ASP A 666 43.46 25.82 3.14
C ASP A 666 42.48 26.48 2.16
N VAL A 667 42.02 25.74 1.14
CA VAL A 667 41.06 26.23 0.15
C VAL A 667 39.65 25.94 0.63
N PRO A 668 38.77 26.97 0.71
CA PRO A 668 37.41 26.77 1.17
C PRO A 668 36.61 25.97 0.16
N GLU A 669 35.72 25.11 0.68
CA GLU A 669 34.70 24.41 -0.12
C GLU A 669 33.46 25.30 -0.22
N LEU A 670 33.05 25.66 -1.44
CA LEU A 670 31.96 26.59 -1.71
C LEU A 670 31.06 26.03 -2.83
N ALA A 671 29.78 26.28 -2.75
CA ALA A 671 28.83 25.93 -3.81
C ALA A 671 28.90 26.87 -5.02
N ARG A 672 29.37 28.11 -4.83
CA ARG A 672 29.55 29.14 -5.85
C ARG A 672 30.27 30.38 -5.28
N GLY A 673 30.84 31.19 -6.12
CA GLY A 673 31.40 32.50 -5.73
C GLY A 673 32.71 32.80 -6.40
N LYS A 674 33.45 33.82 -5.89
CA LYS A 674 34.76 34.18 -6.34
C LYS A 674 35.87 33.27 -5.77
N GLY A 675 35.59 32.66 -4.62
CA GLY A 675 36.58 31.92 -3.84
C GLY A 675 37.57 32.84 -3.09
N ASN A 676 38.56 32.20 -2.47
CA ASN A 676 39.61 32.86 -1.73
C ASN A 676 40.87 33.02 -2.59
N LYS A 677 41.73 33.95 -2.18
CA LYS A 677 43.01 34.19 -2.87
C LYS A 677 43.92 32.99 -2.73
N LEU A 678 44.31 32.39 -3.84
CA LEU A 678 45.24 31.25 -3.91
C LEU A 678 46.69 31.72 -3.94
N ILE A 679 47.01 32.76 -4.76
CA ILE A 679 48.33 33.40 -4.85
C ILE A 679 48.17 34.91 -4.85
N GLY A 680 49.16 35.60 -4.30
CA GLY A 680 49.16 37.05 -4.13
C GLY A 680 49.54 37.82 -5.40
N ILE A 681 48.56 38.12 -6.25
CA ILE A 681 48.73 39.04 -7.41
C ILE A 681 48.15 40.39 -7.03
N PRO A 682 48.89 41.50 -7.24
CA PRO A 682 48.34 42.85 -7.07
C PRO A 682 47.16 43.11 -7.99
N SER A 683 46.05 43.62 -7.46
CA SER A 683 44.80 43.76 -8.20
C SER A 683 44.94 44.63 -9.47
N ALA A 684 45.72 45.65 -9.44
CA ALA A 684 46.02 46.52 -10.62
C ALA A 684 46.71 45.73 -11.74
N ARG A 685 47.73 44.92 -11.41
CA ARG A 685 48.46 44.08 -12.37
C ARG A 685 47.58 42.95 -12.94
N ALA A 686 46.76 42.37 -12.11
CA ALA A 686 45.79 41.35 -12.55
C ALA A 686 44.75 41.95 -13.51
N ALA A 687 44.20 43.14 -13.19
CA ALA A 687 43.23 43.84 -14.03
C ALA A 687 43.82 44.35 -15.35
N ALA A 688 45.09 44.78 -15.33
CA ALA A 688 45.86 45.19 -16.53
C ALA A 688 46.39 43.98 -17.34
N ARG A 689 46.18 42.70 -16.82
CA ARG A 689 46.73 41.48 -17.40
C ARG A 689 48.27 41.47 -17.56
N GLU A 690 48.94 42.19 -16.74
CA GLU A 690 50.43 42.17 -16.65
C GLU A 690 50.90 40.91 -15.93
N GLU A 691 50.15 40.51 -14.90
CA GLU A 691 50.44 39.32 -14.13
C GLU A 691 49.13 38.53 -13.87
N PHE A 692 49.15 37.26 -14.20
CA PHE A 692 48.01 36.33 -14.07
C PHE A 692 48.52 34.91 -13.83
N VAL A 693 47.64 34.04 -13.28
CA VAL A 693 47.91 32.61 -13.12
C VAL A 693 47.83 31.93 -14.48
N VAL A 694 48.86 31.17 -14.84
CA VAL A 694 48.93 30.41 -16.09
C VAL A 694 48.33 29.02 -15.91
N GLY A 695 48.53 28.43 -14.74
CA GLY A 695 48.02 27.10 -14.44
C GLY A 695 48.05 26.83 -12.94
N LEU A 696 47.22 25.92 -12.56
CA LEU A 696 47.15 25.34 -11.22
C LEU A 696 47.00 23.82 -11.32
N CYS A 697 47.62 23.13 -10.39
CA CYS A 697 47.55 21.65 -10.28
C CYS A 697 47.30 21.25 -8.83
N VAL A 698 46.56 20.16 -8.63
CA VAL A 698 46.51 19.44 -7.36
C VAL A 698 47.63 18.39 -7.42
N VAL A 699 48.51 18.40 -6.44
CA VAL A 699 49.69 17.54 -6.37
C VAL A 699 49.72 16.78 -5.04
N SER A 700 50.19 15.57 -5.06
CA SER A 700 50.40 14.70 -3.89
C SER A 700 51.88 14.38 -3.73
N GLU A 701 52.24 13.82 -2.57
CA GLU A 701 53.59 13.33 -2.34
C GLU A 701 53.93 12.24 -3.39
N GLY A 702 55.08 12.40 -4.07
CA GLY A 702 55.52 11.54 -5.17
C GLY A 702 55.23 12.04 -6.57
N ASP A 703 54.34 13.05 -6.73
CA ASP A 703 54.06 13.66 -8.04
C ASP A 703 55.24 14.51 -8.55
N THR A 704 55.36 14.56 -9.87
CA THR A 704 56.31 15.45 -10.57
C THR A 704 55.56 16.55 -11.27
N LEU A 705 55.88 17.82 -10.94
CA LEU A 705 55.27 19.01 -11.57
C LEU A 705 56.13 19.52 -12.73
N GLN A 706 55.60 19.50 -13.92
CA GLN A 706 56.25 20.07 -15.10
C GLN A 706 55.85 21.54 -15.29
N VAL A 707 56.84 22.42 -15.41
CA VAL A 707 56.67 23.85 -15.73
C VAL A 707 57.30 24.13 -17.07
N THR A 708 56.52 24.65 -18.00
CA THR A 708 56.97 25.02 -19.36
C THR A 708 57.17 26.57 -19.45
N SER A 709 58.27 27.01 -20.07
CA SER A 709 58.63 28.40 -20.26
C SER A 709 59.40 28.58 -21.58
N GLY A 710 58.87 29.33 -22.53
CA GLY A 710 59.58 29.69 -23.77
C GLY A 710 60.01 28.47 -24.61
N GLY A 711 59.25 27.41 -24.66
CA GLY A 711 59.53 26.17 -25.41
C GLY A 711 60.43 25.17 -24.68
N HIS A 712 60.89 25.47 -23.49
CA HIS A 712 61.63 24.56 -22.60
C HIS A 712 60.76 24.17 -21.43
N TYR A 713 60.91 22.93 -20.91
CA TYR A 713 60.23 22.49 -19.71
C TYR A 713 61.21 22.06 -18.63
N ARG A 714 60.79 22.13 -17.36
CA ARG A 714 61.49 21.56 -16.21
C ARG A 714 60.52 20.78 -15.37
N ASN A 715 60.94 19.58 -14.99
CA ASN A 715 60.25 18.74 -14.07
C ASN A 715 60.77 18.99 -12.64
N PHE A 716 59.88 19.38 -11.74
CA PHE A 716 60.13 19.55 -10.31
C PHE A 716 59.60 18.33 -9.59
N LYS A 717 60.52 17.56 -8.97
CA LYS A 717 60.15 16.47 -8.08
C LYS A 717 59.54 17.00 -6.78
N TRP A 718 58.82 16.20 -6.05
CA TRP A 718 58.18 16.58 -4.79
C TRP A 718 59.16 17.28 -3.84
N SER A 719 60.37 16.76 -3.64
CA SER A 719 61.44 17.35 -2.80
C SER A 719 61.88 18.77 -3.26
N GLU A 720 61.78 19.09 -4.54
CA GLU A 720 62.08 20.43 -5.06
C GLU A 720 60.94 21.41 -4.87
N LEU A 721 59.68 20.91 -4.72
CA LEU A 721 58.49 21.72 -4.44
C LEU A 721 58.51 22.30 -3.02
N GLU A 722 59.29 21.73 -2.09
CA GLU A 722 59.45 22.28 -0.73
C GLU A 722 59.88 23.73 -0.71
N HIS A 723 60.74 24.17 -1.66
CA HIS A 723 61.20 25.55 -1.79
C HIS A 723 60.06 26.54 -2.10
N PHE A 724 58.97 26.06 -2.66
CA PHE A 724 57.81 26.87 -3.07
C PHE A 724 56.64 26.76 -2.08
N LYS A 725 56.76 26.00 -1.02
CA LYS A 725 55.75 25.87 0.03
C LYS A 725 55.60 27.19 0.80
N GLY A 726 54.38 27.58 1.08
CA GLY A 726 54.07 28.79 1.82
C GLY A 726 52.58 28.95 2.12
N GLU A 727 52.22 29.98 2.87
CA GLU A 727 50.85 30.30 3.21
C GLU A 727 50.03 30.69 1.97
N ARG A 728 48.81 30.14 1.84
CA ARG A 728 47.87 30.47 0.78
C ARG A 728 47.66 32.00 0.65
N GLY A 729 47.64 32.51 -0.57
CA GLY A 729 47.43 33.91 -0.85
C GLY A 729 48.68 34.81 -0.74
N ARG A 730 49.83 34.25 -0.35
CA ARG A 730 51.13 34.94 -0.43
C ARG A 730 51.62 35.05 -1.87
N ARG A 731 52.67 35.85 -2.07
CA ARG A 731 53.25 36.22 -3.40
C ARG A 731 53.87 35.03 -4.14
N GLY A 732 54.31 34.00 -3.44
CA GLY A 732 55.06 32.88 -3.97
C GLY A 732 56.53 33.21 -4.30
N SER A 733 57.34 32.13 -4.41
CA SER A 733 58.77 32.21 -4.73
C SER A 733 59.03 32.32 -6.24
N LYS A 734 60.14 32.96 -6.67
CA LYS A 734 60.51 33.00 -8.09
C LYS A 734 61.05 31.66 -8.55
N LEU A 735 60.64 31.23 -9.74
CA LEU A 735 61.23 30.10 -10.43
C LEU A 735 62.67 30.39 -10.84
N PRO A 736 63.51 29.36 -11.06
CA PRO A 736 64.89 29.49 -11.49
C PRO A 736 65.02 30.28 -12.75
N LYS A 737 66.19 30.89 -12.93
CA LYS A 737 66.54 31.71 -14.11
C LYS A 737 66.34 30.89 -15.40
N GLY A 738 65.65 31.42 -16.38
CA GLY A 738 65.25 30.69 -17.60
C GLY A 738 63.80 30.18 -17.57
N TYR A 739 63.16 30.05 -16.40
CA TYR A 739 61.79 29.59 -16.26
C TYR A 739 60.81 30.66 -15.69
N GLN A 740 61.16 31.93 -15.92
CA GLN A 740 60.39 33.07 -15.38
C GLN A 740 59.26 33.55 -16.29
N ARG A 741 59.10 32.97 -17.50
CA ARG A 741 57.99 33.27 -18.42
C ARG A 741 57.16 31.98 -18.59
N VAL A 742 56.39 31.62 -17.55
CA VAL A 742 55.63 30.39 -17.56
C VAL A 742 54.50 30.46 -18.58
N SER A 743 54.39 29.42 -19.39
CA SER A 743 53.32 29.23 -20.37
C SER A 743 52.36 28.08 -20.02
N HIS A 744 52.85 27.07 -19.28
CA HIS A 744 52.02 25.91 -18.92
C HIS A 744 52.56 25.22 -17.65
N VAL A 745 51.65 24.61 -16.88
CA VAL A 745 51.96 23.82 -15.71
C VAL A 745 51.06 22.56 -15.71
N ALA A 746 51.67 21.41 -15.53
CA ALA A 746 50.95 20.14 -15.49
C ALA A 746 51.62 19.14 -14.51
N VAL A 747 50.84 18.21 -13.96
CA VAL A 747 51.37 17.03 -13.26
C VAL A 747 51.74 16.00 -14.30
N VAL A 748 52.97 15.47 -14.20
CA VAL A 748 53.44 14.38 -15.05
C VAL A 748 53.47 13.15 -14.16
N SER A 749 52.63 12.15 -14.47
CA SER A 749 52.73 10.81 -13.87
C SER A 749 53.99 10.11 -14.45
N ASP A 750 54.88 9.66 -13.64
CA ASP A 750 55.89 8.65 -14.06
C ASP A 750 55.14 7.40 -14.56
N SER A 751 55.20 7.16 -15.87
CA SER A 751 54.57 6.04 -16.57
C SER A 751 55.22 4.72 -16.20
#